data_4812a1e6734abb47cce5168e6015f7a7
#
_entry.id   4812a1e6734abb47cce5168e6015f7a7
#
_cell.length_a   1.000
_cell.length_b   1.000
_cell.length_c   1.000
_cell.angle_alpha   90.00
_cell.angle_beta   90.00
_cell.angle_gamma   90.00
#
_symmetry.space_group_name_H-M   'P 1'
#
loop_
_entity.id
_entity.type
_entity.pdbx_description
1 polymer ?
#
loop_
_entity_poly.entity_id
_entity_poly.type
_entity_poly.pdbx_seq_one_letter_code
_entity_poly.pdbx_strand_id
1 'polypeptide(L)'
;VNAALRHPVLWILLVFIALTVLWQAIGAPVGLITQIAIYMLYGAGVNLLVGYTGLVPFGASVFFGCASYAVAISMRRFLSNEAEALAFALLFSLVLAAAIAVIILRRRGLYFSLLTLAFSQIGFEIAFKWTDLTGGENGLQDVPRPWLVSDESFHIFTVLTVTAAMWLLWRLAHAPFGRVLAALRDNEQRVQSLGYSTFRLKFEAFVIMGGAVGYAGALLSFMLRGAYADNLNWQHAGDALLMTVLGGVHQFLGPLWGAIAFILLQDRLSTITESWWLLFAPIVMVFALASPEGMVGLVQRLRGREEWTLTRRGIPPRPAVIKPWHADTLQLDPAKPILTVRGLNKRFGSLVVAQEIDLEVHPYRLHSLIGPNGAGKTTFFNMLTGLLRSDGGTVIFAGHDITHLPVHKRIRLGISRSFQILSVFRNLTAFENVRVAVQARSPQRHALWRDAYTLEDVNARTWSLLAAVGLADRAGEPCANLSHGARRLLEIAISLATDARLLLLDEPLAGLAEADREVVGALIRQLATTHAVLLIEHDIDRVLALSDRITVLHQGRLIADGKPAEVANNPEVITAYLGTARGTDAPAVAIEAVASGKELLRLTGVRGGYGGSVVLDGLDIVVHEGEAVALLGRNGVGKTTTLRAITGTVVKSAGRITIDGKDITTAKPYEINRLGVSLVPEGRRLFPNLTVVENLRIATRAGGASLDEVYGLFPKLRTLQRSKAESLSGGERQMLAIARALMVPARVILLDEPFEGLAPAIVKEVMDALVRLRGRVAMVIVEHHAETVLPITDRAYVLVNGQVAYEGSARALEADAILQARLLGVVHAEMVDA
;
A
#
# COMPACT_ATOMS: atom_id res chain seq x y z
N VAL A 1 -1.49 -31.76 29.03
CA VAL A 1 -1.50 -30.70 30.05
C VAL A 1 -0.79 -29.45 29.53
N ASN A 2 0.39 -29.58 28.90
CA ASN A 2 1.18 -28.41 28.44
C ASN A 2 0.54 -27.56 27.29
N ALA A 3 -0.35 -28.13 26.47
CA ALA A 3 -1.02 -27.40 25.40
C ALA A 3 -2.20 -26.55 25.91
N ALA A 4 -2.93 -27.05 26.89
CA ALA A 4 -4.05 -26.34 27.52
C ALA A 4 -3.56 -25.10 28.29
N LEU A 5 -2.45 -25.22 29.02
CA LEU A 5 -1.83 -24.12 29.79
C LEU A 5 -1.29 -22.99 28.91
N ARG A 6 -1.12 -23.23 27.60
CA ARG A 6 -0.69 -22.20 26.62
C ARG A 6 -1.86 -21.47 25.96
N HIS A 7 -3.11 -21.85 26.28
CA HIS A 7 -4.27 -21.22 25.65
C HIS A 7 -4.53 -19.82 26.26
N PRO A 8 -4.59 -18.73 25.46
CA PRO A 8 -4.68 -17.37 26.01
C PRO A 8 -5.97 -17.11 26.79
N VAL A 9 -7.06 -17.78 26.47
CA VAL A 9 -8.32 -17.66 27.20
C VAL A 9 -8.24 -18.26 28.61
N LEU A 10 -7.44 -19.30 28.81
CA LEU A 10 -7.21 -19.84 30.15
C LEU A 10 -6.48 -18.78 31.03
N TRP A 11 -5.56 -18.04 30.44
CA TRP A 11 -4.89 -16.93 31.12
C TRP A 11 -5.86 -15.82 31.52
N ILE A 12 -6.88 -15.50 30.67
CA ILE A 12 -7.92 -14.55 31.03
C ILE A 12 -8.65 -15.01 32.29
N LEU A 13 -9.09 -16.26 32.31
CA LEU A 13 -9.78 -16.84 33.47
C LEU A 13 -8.90 -16.83 34.73
N LEU A 14 -7.63 -17.26 34.60
CA LEU A 14 -6.68 -17.28 35.72
C LEU A 14 -6.39 -15.88 36.27
N VAL A 15 -6.25 -14.87 35.40
CA VAL A 15 -6.06 -13.48 35.81
C VAL A 15 -7.28 -12.97 36.58
N PHE A 16 -8.51 -13.24 36.11
CA PHE A 16 -9.71 -12.83 36.83
C PHE A 16 -9.85 -13.56 38.16
N ILE A 17 -9.58 -14.85 38.25
CA ILE A 17 -9.57 -15.59 39.52
C ILE A 17 -8.55 -14.96 40.49
N ALA A 18 -7.34 -14.72 40.02
CA ALA A 18 -6.28 -14.12 40.84
C ALA A 18 -6.64 -12.71 41.31
N LEU A 19 -7.19 -11.87 40.42
CA LEU A 19 -7.64 -10.53 40.79
C LEU A 19 -8.80 -10.58 41.80
N THR A 20 -9.77 -11.46 41.60
CA THR A 20 -10.88 -11.62 42.52
C THR A 20 -10.41 -12.04 43.92
N VAL A 21 -9.54 -13.05 44.02
CA VAL A 21 -8.99 -13.51 45.29
C VAL A 21 -8.17 -12.39 45.98
N LEU A 22 -7.34 -11.68 45.20
CA LEU A 22 -6.54 -10.57 45.75
C LEU A 22 -7.44 -9.44 46.29
N TRP A 23 -8.50 -9.09 45.53
CA TRP A 23 -9.43 -8.01 45.90
C TRP A 23 -10.25 -8.35 47.16
N GLN A 24 -10.74 -9.59 47.24
CA GLN A 24 -11.41 -10.07 48.43
C GLN A 24 -10.48 -10.13 49.66
N ALA A 25 -9.21 -10.51 49.49
CA ALA A 25 -8.24 -10.55 50.58
C ALA A 25 -7.98 -9.17 51.22
N ILE A 26 -8.13 -8.09 50.45
CA ILE A 26 -8.00 -6.70 50.93
C ILE A 26 -9.36 -6.09 51.34
N GLY A 27 -10.45 -6.89 51.35
CA GLY A 27 -11.76 -6.43 51.73
C GLY A 27 -12.48 -5.49 50.72
N ALA A 28 -11.99 -5.41 49.51
CA ALA A 28 -12.57 -4.54 48.46
C ALA A 28 -13.75 -5.22 47.72
N PRO A 29 -14.76 -4.44 47.27
CA PRO A 29 -15.94 -4.99 46.59
C PRO A 29 -15.56 -5.51 45.20
N VAL A 30 -16.20 -6.63 44.79
CA VAL A 30 -15.93 -7.30 43.48
C VAL A 30 -16.42 -6.49 42.26
N GLY A 31 -17.16 -5.41 42.46
CA GLY A 31 -17.73 -4.58 41.41
C GLY A 31 -16.70 -4.05 40.46
N LEU A 32 -15.53 -3.60 40.96
CA LEU A 32 -14.47 -3.08 40.10
C LEU A 32 -13.92 -4.17 39.14
N ILE A 33 -13.73 -5.39 39.61
CA ILE A 33 -13.23 -6.51 38.77
C ILE A 33 -14.31 -6.92 37.77
N THR A 34 -15.60 -6.86 38.14
CA THR A 34 -16.72 -7.07 37.21
C THR A 34 -16.70 -6.02 36.10
N GLN A 35 -16.48 -4.76 36.45
CA GLN A 35 -16.34 -3.66 35.49
C GLN A 35 -15.17 -3.91 34.53
N ILE A 36 -14.01 -4.31 35.03
CA ILE A 36 -12.85 -4.66 34.21
C ILE A 36 -13.21 -5.78 33.19
N ALA A 37 -13.95 -6.81 33.63
CA ALA A 37 -14.38 -7.88 32.72
C ALA A 37 -15.30 -7.37 31.60
N ILE A 38 -16.29 -6.53 31.92
CA ILE A 38 -17.22 -5.92 30.97
C ILE A 38 -16.47 -5.05 29.95
N TYR A 39 -15.60 -4.15 30.44
CA TYR A 39 -14.85 -3.24 29.60
C TYR A 39 -13.74 -3.95 28.77
N MET A 40 -13.20 -5.07 29.25
CA MET A 40 -12.35 -5.94 28.45
C MET A 40 -13.10 -6.46 27.21
N LEU A 41 -14.33 -6.94 27.38
CA LEU A 41 -15.13 -7.41 26.24
C LEU A 41 -15.48 -6.26 25.28
N TYR A 42 -15.81 -5.09 25.83
CA TYR A 42 -16.02 -3.88 25.04
C TYR A 42 -14.77 -3.55 24.19
N GLY A 43 -13.60 -3.44 24.81
CA GLY A 43 -12.34 -3.21 24.12
C GLY A 43 -12.01 -4.32 23.11
N ALA A 44 -12.28 -5.59 23.42
CA ALA A 44 -12.03 -6.71 22.52
C ALA A 44 -12.93 -6.67 21.27
N GLY A 45 -14.20 -6.28 21.42
CA GLY A 45 -15.09 -6.03 20.30
C GLY A 45 -14.56 -4.93 19.39
N VAL A 46 -14.17 -3.79 19.95
CA VAL A 46 -13.55 -2.67 19.19
C VAL A 46 -12.25 -3.11 18.53
N ASN A 47 -11.39 -3.89 19.23
CA ASN A 47 -10.14 -4.40 18.69
C ASN A 47 -10.32 -5.35 17.49
N LEU A 48 -11.44 -6.03 17.39
CA LEU A 48 -11.77 -6.83 16.21
C LEU A 48 -11.81 -5.97 14.93
N LEU A 49 -12.29 -4.73 15.02
CA LEU A 49 -12.24 -3.82 13.87
C LEU A 49 -10.89 -3.13 13.75
N VAL A 50 -10.41 -2.49 14.80
CA VAL A 50 -9.18 -1.69 14.76
C VAL A 50 -7.97 -2.57 14.48
N GLY A 51 -7.81 -3.64 15.23
CA GLY A 51 -6.65 -4.53 15.16
C GLY A 51 -6.64 -5.47 13.96
N TYR A 52 -7.81 -5.97 13.53
CA TYR A 52 -7.89 -6.97 12.46
C TYR A 52 -8.32 -6.39 11.11
N THR A 53 -9.13 -5.33 11.06
CA THR A 53 -9.59 -4.77 9.78
C THR A 53 -9.04 -3.40 9.46
N GLY A 54 -8.44 -2.70 10.43
CA GLY A 54 -7.97 -1.33 10.28
C GLY A 54 -9.10 -0.28 10.27
N LEU A 55 -10.33 -0.67 10.59
CA LEU A 55 -11.46 0.25 10.70
C LEU A 55 -11.57 0.77 12.14
N VAL A 56 -11.58 2.08 12.32
CA VAL A 56 -11.65 2.73 13.64
C VAL A 56 -13.07 3.26 13.89
N PRO A 57 -13.89 2.57 14.72
CA PRO A 57 -15.25 3.00 15.02
C PRO A 57 -15.27 3.99 16.19
N PHE A 58 -15.34 5.30 15.93
CA PHE A 58 -15.45 6.33 16.98
C PHE A 58 -16.82 6.38 17.67
N GLY A 59 -17.78 5.61 17.21
CA GLY A 59 -19.12 5.54 17.78
C GLY A 59 -19.53 4.13 18.20
N ALA A 60 -18.59 3.29 18.63
CA ALA A 60 -18.90 1.95 19.13
C ALA A 60 -19.84 1.97 20.34
N SER A 61 -19.88 3.07 21.10
CA SER A 61 -20.77 3.31 22.24
C SER A 61 -22.26 3.22 21.87
N VAL A 62 -22.65 3.41 20.60
CA VAL A 62 -24.04 3.22 20.18
C VAL A 62 -24.55 1.81 20.49
N PHE A 63 -23.74 0.78 20.25
CA PHE A 63 -24.10 -0.62 20.54
C PHE A 63 -24.09 -0.89 22.04
N PHE A 64 -23.12 -0.33 22.75
CA PHE A 64 -22.97 -0.46 24.19
C PHE A 64 -24.18 0.13 24.94
N GLY A 65 -24.52 1.38 24.67
CA GLY A 65 -25.62 2.05 25.31
C GLY A 65 -27.01 1.57 24.86
N CYS A 66 -27.20 1.34 23.54
CA CYS A 66 -28.48 0.81 23.05
C CYS A 66 -28.82 -0.58 23.65
N ALA A 67 -27.82 -1.45 23.82
CA ALA A 67 -28.01 -2.75 24.45
C ALA A 67 -28.30 -2.62 25.94
N SER A 68 -27.66 -1.66 26.63
CA SER A 68 -27.99 -1.35 28.01
C SER A 68 -29.47 -0.94 28.16
N TYR A 69 -29.97 -0.07 27.29
CA TYR A 69 -31.41 0.27 27.26
C TYR A 69 -32.30 -0.91 26.85
N ALA A 70 -31.86 -1.75 25.91
CA ALA A 70 -32.63 -2.93 25.52
C ALA A 70 -32.86 -3.87 26.69
N VAL A 71 -31.83 -4.10 27.55
CA VAL A 71 -31.98 -4.83 28.81
C VAL A 71 -32.95 -4.13 29.74
N ALA A 72 -32.73 -2.85 30.04
CA ALA A 72 -33.54 -2.12 31.02
C ALA A 72 -35.04 -2.05 30.66
N ILE A 73 -35.32 -1.76 29.37
CA ILE A 73 -36.69 -1.69 28.87
C ILE A 73 -37.33 -3.07 28.87
N SER A 74 -36.65 -4.11 28.42
CA SER A 74 -37.19 -5.45 28.31
C SER A 74 -37.53 -6.06 29.69
N MET A 75 -36.60 -5.92 30.65
CA MET A 75 -36.78 -6.39 32.02
C MET A 75 -37.88 -5.65 32.76
N ARG A 76 -38.11 -4.38 32.49
CA ARG A 76 -39.19 -3.59 33.11
C ARG A 76 -40.58 -3.82 32.50
N ARG A 77 -40.65 -4.26 31.22
CA ARG A 77 -41.92 -4.30 30.48
C ARG A 77 -42.43 -5.70 30.15
N PHE A 78 -41.55 -6.65 29.80
CA PHE A 78 -42.04 -7.91 29.26
C PHE A 78 -41.15 -9.15 29.49
N LEU A 79 -39.93 -9.02 30.02
CA LEU A 79 -39.06 -10.15 30.36
C LEU A 79 -38.93 -10.29 31.87
N SER A 80 -38.72 -11.52 32.33
CA SER A 80 -38.70 -11.86 33.75
C SER A 80 -37.35 -12.43 34.22
N ASN A 81 -36.39 -12.68 33.32
CA ASN A 81 -35.11 -13.24 33.69
C ASN A 81 -33.95 -12.63 32.88
N GLU A 82 -32.74 -12.65 33.47
CA GLU A 82 -31.54 -12.05 32.92
C GLU A 82 -31.09 -12.74 31.64
N ALA A 83 -31.24 -14.05 31.50
CA ALA A 83 -30.78 -14.80 30.34
C ALA A 83 -31.57 -14.41 29.08
N GLU A 84 -32.89 -14.26 29.20
CA GLU A 84 -33.75 -13.79 28.10
C GLU A 84 -33.43 -12.36 27.72
N ALA A 85 -33.20 -11.47 28.71
CA ALA A 85 -32.86 -10.08 28.47
C ALA A 85 -31.48 -9.93 27.78
N LEU A 86 -30.49 -10.70 28.21
CA LEU A 86 -29.17 -10.73 27.54
C LEU A 86 -29.27 -11.27 26.11
N ALA A 87 -30.04 -12.32 25.87
CA ALA A 87 -30.29 -12.86 24.53
C ALA A 87 -30.99 -11.84 23.62
N PHE A 88 -32.02 -11.16 24.17
CA PHE A 88 -32.74 -10.10 23.46
C PHE A 88 -31.80 -8.92 23.11
N ALA A 89 -31.02 -8.43 24.06
CA ALA A 89 -30.08 -7.34 23.85
C ALA A 89 -28.99 -7.69 22.84
N LEU A 90 -28.50 -8.94 22.88
CA LEU A 90 -27.53 -9.43 21.89
C LEU A 90 -28.14 -9.44 20.48
N LEU A 91 -29.34 -10.01 20.33
CA LEU A 91 -30.02 -10.04 19.03
C LEU A 91 -30.32 -8.62 18.53
N PHE A 92 -30.80 -7.74 19.40
CA PHE A 92 -31.03 -6.34 19.08
C PHE A 92 -29.78 -5.66 18.60
N SER A 93 -28.65 -5.86 19.28
CA SER A 93 -27.33 -5.26 18.89
C SER A 93 -26.83 -5.79 17.55
N LEU A 94 -27.01 -7.10 17.28
CA LEU A 94 -26.64 -7.68 15.98
C LEU A 94 -27.48 -7.07 14.84
N VAL A 95 -28.80 -6.90 15.05
CA VAL A 95 -29.69 -6.30 14.05
C VAL A 95 -29.35 -4.82 13.85
N LEU A 96 -29.13 -4.07 14.94
CA LEU A 96 -28.75 -2.67 14.89
C LEU A 96 -27.40 -2.50 14.16
N ALA A 97 -26.42 -3.35 14.48
CA ALA A 97 -25.12 -3.33 13.82
C ALA A 97 -25.23 -3.65 12.33
N ALA A 98 -26.06 -4.61 11.94
CA ALA A 98 -26.29 -4.92 10.54
C ALA A 98 -26.95 -3.74 9.79
N ALA A 99 -27.94 -3.08 10.39
CA ALA A 99 -28.59 -1.90 9.80
C ALA A 99 -27.61 -0.74 9.60
N ILE A 100 -26.82 -0.40 10.61
CA ILE A 100 -25.80 0.66 10.55
C ILE A 100 -24.71 0.29 9.53
N ALA A 101 -24.24 -0.96 9.51
CA ALA A 101 -23.18 -1.44 8.61
C ALA A 101 -23.54 -1.22 7.13
N VAL A 102 -24.78 -1.46 6.72
CA VAL A 102 -25.23 -1.26 5.32
C VAL A 102 -25.05 0.18 4.88
N ILE A 103 -25.20 1.13 5.79
CA ILE A 103 -25.08 2.57 5.51
C ILE A 103 -23.62 3.00 5.48
N ILE A 104 -22.86 2.68 6.54
CA ILE A 104 -21.55 3.28 6.79
C ILE A 104 -20.41 2.60 6.03
N LEU A 105 -20.48 1.28 5.76
CA LEU A 105 -19.40 0.54 5.11
C LEU A 105 -19.22 0.88 3.62
N ARG A 106 -20.09 1.70 3.05
CA ARG A 106 -19.93 2.27 1.72
C ARG A 106 -18.83 3.35 1.66
N ARG A 107 -18.46 3.89 2.83
CA ARG A 107 -17.41 4.92 2.99
C ARG A 107 -16.16 4.30 3.61
N ARG A 108 -15.00 4.96 3.42
CA ARG A 108 -13.69 4.48 3.89
C ARG A 108 -12.98 5.54 4.71
N GLY A 109 -11.96 5.12 5.49
CA GLY A 109 -11.09 6.00 6.26
C GLY A 109 -11.86 6.88 7.24
N LEU A 110 -11.50 8.16 7.30
CA LEU A 110 -12.07 9.13 8.25
C LEU A 110 -13.60 9.24 8.18
N TYR A 111 -14.18 9.15 6.98
CA TYR A 111 -15.64 9.20 6.80
C TYR A 111 -16.36 8.06 7.51
N PHE A 112 -15.79 6.85 7.52
CA PHE A 112 -16.33 5.74 8.30
C PHE A 112 -16.35 6.05 9.79
N SER A 113 -15.24 6.57 10.33
CA SER A 113 -15.12 6.91 11.75
C SER A 113 -16.08 8.01 12.17
N LEU A 114 -16.22 9.06 11.37
CA LEU A 114 -17.16 10.17 11.64
C LEU A 114 -18.62 9.75 11.53
N LEU A 115 -18.97 8.86 10.59
CA LEU A 115 -20.34 8.35 10.51
C LEU A 115 -20.70 7.48 11.71
N THR A 116 -19.78 6.64 12.21
CA THR A 116 -20.03 5.88 13.44
C THR A 116 -20.25 6.81 14.64
N LEU A 117 -19.44 7.89 14.75
CA LEU A 117 -19.60 8.91 15.77
C LEU A 117 -20.96 9.59 15.70
N ALA A 118 -21.42 9.93 14.49
CA ALA A 118 -22.74 10.53 14.28
C ALA A 118 -23.89 9.63 14.78
N PHE A 119 -23.82 8.30 14.52
CA PHE A 119 -24.81 7.36 15.04
C PHE A 119 -24.81 7.28 16.57
N SER A 120 -23.64 7.35 17.21
CA SER A 120 -23.52 7.41 18.66
C SER A 120 -24.19 8.67 19.22
N GLN A 121 -23.90 9.83 18.62
CA GLN A 121 -24.50 11.09 19.05
C GLN A 121 -26.02 11.13 18.82
N ILE A 122 -26.51 10.59 17.71
CA ILE A 122 -27.95 10.45 17.45
C ILE A 122 -28.60 9.56 18.53
N GLY A 123 -27.96 8.43 18.84
CA GLY A 123 -28.43 7.53 19.91
C GLY A 123 -28.50 8.22 21.27
N PHE A 124 -27.45 8.99 21.61
CA PHE A 124 -27.39 9.80 22.82
C PHE A 124 -28.55 10.81 22.89
N GLU A 125 -28.72 11.61 21.84
CA GLU A 125 -29.77 12.64 21.79
C GLU A 125 -31.19 12.03 21.89
N ILE A 126 -31.43 10.88 21.26
CA ILE A 126 -32.69 10.15 21.37
C ILE A 126 -32.90 9.68 22.83
N ALA A 127 -31.87 9.01 23.40
CA ALA A 127 -31.97 8.50 24.78
C ALA A 127 -32.15 9.64 25.79
N PHE A 128 -31.48 10.76 25.62
CA PHE A 128 -31.52 11.92 26.52
C PHE A 128 -32.87 12.68 26.48
N LYS A 129 -33.49 12.74 25.28
CA LYS A 129 -34.72 13.55 25.10
C LYS A 129 -36.02 12.73 25.20
N TRP A 130 -35.97 11.43 25.01
CA TRP A 130 -37.19 10.56 25.04
C TRP A 130 -37.52 10.09 26.47
N THR A 131 -37.97 11.02 27.30
CA THR A 131 -38.24 10.77 28.74
C THR A 131 -39.14 9.59 29.00
N ASP A 132 -40.20 9.39 28.21
CA ASP A 132 -41.24 8.34 28.45
C ASP A 132 -40.67 6.92 28.21
N LEU A 133 -39.69 6.73 27.37
CA LEU A 133 -39.13 5.42 27.05
C LEU A 133 -37.81 5.16 27.75
N THR A 134 -36.93 6.15 27.84
CA THR A 134 -35.54 6.01 28.30
C THR A 134 -35.27 6.64 29.66
N GLY A 135 -36.26 7.37 30.23
CA GLY A 135 -36.07 8.14 31.47
C GLY A 135 -35.30 9.44 31.27
N GLY A 136 -34.92 9.79 30.04
CA GLY A 136 -34.18 11.00 29.69
C GLY A 136 -32.84 11.13 30.41
N GLU A 137 -32.55 12.26 31.01
CA GLU A 137 -31.31 12.56 31.75
C GLU A 137 -31.08 11.60 32.93
N ASN A 138 -32.12 11.23 33.65
CA ASN A 138 -32.07 10.33 34.81
C ASN A 138 -31.84 8.87 34.43
N GLY A 139 -32.07 8.50 33.17
CA GLY A 139 -32.01 7.12 32.69
C GLY A 139 -33.11 6.23 33.29
N LEU A 140 -32.97 4.94 33.02
CA LEU A 140 -33.83 3.92 33.65
C LEU A 140 -33.09 3.32 34.82
N GLN A 141 -33.68 3.43 36.01
CA GLN A 141 -33.10 2.89 37.24
C GLN A 141 -33.87 1.62 37.69
N ASP A 142 -33.40 0.93 38.70
CA ASP A 142 -34.03 -0.24 39.33
C ASP A 142 -34.32 -1.39 38.34
N VAL A 143 -33.35 -1.70 37.48
CA VAL A 143 -33.42 -2.87 36.59
C VAL A 143 -33.35 -4.13 37.45
N PRO A 144 -34.40 -4.98 37.44
CA PRO A 144 -34.46 -6.17 38.31
C PRO A 144 -33.42 -7.21 37.89
N ARG A 145 -32.85 -7.89 38.86
CA ARG A 145 -31.89 -8.98 38.72
C ARG A 145 -32.31 -10.16 39.57
N PRO A 146 -33.36 -10.89 39.18
CA PRO A 146 -34.03 -11.90 40.01
C PRO A 146 -33.20 -13.19 40.23
N TRP A 147 -32.39 -13.66 39.30
CA TRP A 147 -31.59 -14.89 39.44
C TRP A 147 -30.20 -14.61 40.01
N LEU A 148 -29.58 -13.50 39.66
CA LEU A 148 -28.21 -13.10 40.07
C LEU A 148 -28.27 -12.01 41.16
N VAL A 149 -28.97 -12.30 42.24
CA VAL A 149 -29.32 -11.31 43.25
C VAL A 149 -28.12 -10.70 43.94
N SER A 150 -27.10 -11.52 44.28
CA SER A 150 -25.87 -11.03 44.91
C SER A 150 -24.87 -10.53 43.87
N ASP A 151 -24.06 -9.54 44.26
CA ASP A 151 -23.00 -9.02 43.39
C ASP A 151 -21.91 -10.04 43.12
N GLU A 152 -21.70 -10.98 44.04
CA GLU A 152 -20.75 -12.09 43.84
C GLU A 152 -21.24 -13.08 42.78
N SER A 153 -22.54 -13.48 42.85
CA SER A 153 -23.10 -14.37 41.83
C SER A 153 -23.08 -13.73 40.43
N PHE A 154 -23.40 -12.45 40.36
CA PHE A 154 -23.33 -11.69 39.12
C PHE A 154 -21.86 -11.54 38.62
N HIS A 155 -20.91 -11.33 39.52
CA HIS A 155 -19.48 -11.29 39.17
C HIS A 155 -19.04 -12.61 38.53
N ILE A 156 -19.31 -13.74 39.16
CA ILE A 156 -18.94 -15.07 38.65
C ILE A 156 -19.57 -15.31 37.27
N PHE A 157 -20.86 -15.02 37.15
CA PHE A 157 -21.60 -15.15 35.88
C PHE A 157 -20.97 -14.28 34.79
N THR A 158 -20.65 -13.01 35.10
CA THR A 158 -20.04 -12.07 34.17
C THR A 158 -18.66 -12.55 33.70
N VAL A 159 -17.79 -12.96 34.62
CA VAL A 159 -16.46 -13.47 34.31
C VAL A 159 -16.56 -14.71 33.41
N LEU A 160 -17.47 -15.64 33.69
CA LEU A 160 -17.63 -16.85 32.88
C LEU A 160 -18.14 -16.53 31.48
N THR A 161 -19.18 -15.71 31.36
CA THR A 161 -19.80 -15.36 30.06
C THR A 161 -18.85 -14.49 29.20
N VAL A 162 -18.15 -13.55 29.81
CA VAL A 162 -17.12 -12.74 29.13
C VAL A 162 -15.96 -13.62 28.67
N THR A 163 -15.50 -14.55 29.52
CA THR A 163 -14.44 -15.51 29.13
C THR A 163 -14.91 -16.38 27.96
N ALA A 164 -16.16 -16.84 27.97
CA ALA A 164 -16.75 -17.57 26.84
C ALA A 164 -16.81 -16.71 25.56
N ALA A 165 -17.24 -15.44 25.67
CA ALA A 165 -17.23 -14.50 24.54
C ALA A 165 -15.82 -14.27 24.00
N MET A 166 -14.82 -14.11 24.88
CA MET A 166 -13.41 -14.00 24.48
C MET A 166 -12.90 -15.27 23.80
N TRP A 167 -13.36 -16.46 24.24
CA TRP A 167 -13.02 -17.70 23.54
C TRP A 167 -13.62 -17.74 22.14
N LEU A 168 -14.86 -17.28 21.97
CA LEU A 168 -15.48 -17.17 20.64
C LEU A 168 -14.70 -16.21 19.73
N LEU A 169 -14.33 -15.03 20.23
CA LEU A 169 -13.52 -14.05 19.49
C LEU A 169 -12.12 -14.59 19.17
N TRP A 170 -11.50 -15.32 20.09
CA TRP A 170 -10.20 -15.96 19.86
C TRP A 170 -10.29 -17.01 18.75
N ARG A 171 -11.34 -17.81 18.78
CA ARG A 171 -11.59 -18.85 17.76
C ARG A 171 -11.76 -18.22 16.38
N LEU A 172 -12.56 -17.15 16.31
CA LEU A 172 -12.80 -16.37 15.10
C LEU A 172 -11.49 -15.75 14.54
N ALA A 173 -10.67 -15.19 15.42
CA ALA A 173 -9.41 -14.58 15.04
C ALA A 173 -8.41 -15.58 14.41
N HIS A 174 -8.46 -16.84 14.84
CA HIS A 174 -7.60 -17.92 14.35
C HIS A 174 -8.25 -18.75 13.21
N ALA A 175 -9.52 -18.52 12.92
CA ALA A 175 -10.22 -19.13 11.80
C ALA A 175 -9.77 -18.53 10.45
N PRO A 176 -10.07 -19.19 9.31
CA PRO A 176 -9.88 -18.66 7.98
C PRO A 176 -10.38 -17.23 7.81
N PHE A 177 -11.53 -16.91 8.37
CA PHE A 177 -12.13 -15.58 8.36
C PHE A 177 -11.19 -14.53 9.00
N GLY A 178 -10.69 -14.78 10.22
CA GLY A 178 -9.82 -13.83 10.93
C GLY A 178 -8.49 -13.57 10.20
N ARG A 179 -7.95 -14.59 9.52
CA ARG A 179 -6.73 -14.44 8.72
C ARG A 179 -6.94 -13.55 7.49
N VAL A 180 -8.10 -13.65 6.86
CA VAL A 180 -8.46 -12.75 5.76
C VAL A 180 -8.70 -11.32 6.23
N LEU A 181 -9.25 -11.14 7.44
CA LEU A 181 -9.38 -9.80 8.04
C LEU A 181 -8.01 -9.13 8.25
N ALA A 182 -7.02 -9.88 8.74
CA ALA A 182 -5.65 -9.37 8.89
C ALA A 182 -5.01 -8.98 7.54
N ALA A 183 -5.24 -9.77 6.50
CA ALA A 183 -4.84 -9.42 5.14
C ALA A 183 -5.59 -8.19 4.60
N LEU A 184 -6.89 -8.06 4.91
CA LEU A 184 -7.73 -6.92 4.54
C LEU A 184 -7.20 -5.60 5.12
N ARG A 185 -6.72 -5.62 6.37
CA ARG A 185 -6.10 -4.47 7.01
C ARG A 185 -4.84 -4.02 6.28
N ASP A 186 -4.00 -4.96 5.86
CA ASP A 186 -2.74 -4.65 5.15
C ASP A 186 -3.00 -4.09 3.75
N ASN A 187 -3.89 -4.75 2.98
CA ASN A 187 -4.17 -4.33 1.61
C ASN A 187 -5.55 -4.80 1.13
N GLU A 188 -6.55 -3.92 1.24
CA GLU A 188 -7.93 -4.21 0.81
C GLU A 188 -8.03 -4.53 -0.68
N GLN A 189 -7.30 -3.80 -1.53
CA GLN A 189 -7.35 -4.00 -2.99
C GLN A 189 -6.81 -5.38 -3.37
N ARG A 190 -5.73 -5.83 -2.69
CA ARG A 190 -5.18 -7.17 -2.90
C ARG A 190 -6.16 -8.26 -2.46
N VAL A 191 -6.81 -8.14 -1.31
CA VAL A 191 -7.84 -9.10 -0.86
C VAL A 191 -8.98 -9.21 -1.88
N GLN A 192 -9.41 -8.08 -2.45
CA GLN A 192 -10.43 -8.09 -3.51
C GLN A 192 -9.95 -8.82 -4.77
N SER A 193 -8.66 -8.65 -5.14
CA SER A 193 -8.04 -9.33 -6.28
C SER A 193 -7.74 -10.81 -6.03
N LEU A 194 -7.95 -11.33 -4.84
CA LEU A 194 -7.95 -12.76 -4.52
C LEU A 194 -9.33 -13.43 -4.63
N GLY A 195 -10.39 -12.65 -4.91
CA GLY A 195 -11.76 -13.15 -5.07
C GLY A 195 -12.62 -13.07 -3.82
N TYR A 196 -12.18 -12.36 -2.76
CA TYR A 196 -13.00 -12.07 -1.59
C TYR A 196 -13.90 -10.84 -1.81
N SER A 197 -15.11 -10.88 -1.27
CA SER A 197 -15.97 -9.70 -1.16
C SER A 197 -15.56 -8.89 0.08
N THR A 198 -14.83 -7.79 -0.09
CA THR A 198 -14.35 -6.96 1.03
C THR A 198 -15.50 -6.31 1.80
N PHE A 199 -16.60 -5.98 1.12
CA PHE A 199 -17.80 -5.46 1.78
C PHE A 199 -18.40 -6.50 2.74
N ARG A 200 -18.55 -7.77 2.31
CA ARG A 200 -19.09 -8.85 3.14
C ARG A 200 -18.21 -9.11 4.37
N LEU A 201 -16.88 -9.16 4.18
CA LEU A 201 -15.94 -9.36 5.28
C LEU A 201 -16.01 -8.24 6.34
N LYS A 202 -16.07 -6.98 5.88
CA LYS A 202 -16.23 -5.82 6.78
C LYS A 202 -17.60 -5.84 7.48
N PHE A 203 -18.65 -6.20 6.76
CA PHE A 203 -20.00 -6.31 7.30
C PHE A 203 -20.07 -7.35 8.42
N GLU A 204 -19.58 -8.57 8.16
CA GLU A 204 -19.55 -9.65 9.14
C GLU A 204 -18.72 -9.24 10.38
N ALA A 205 -17.54 -8.65 10.19
CA ALA A 205 -16.69 -8.18 11.28
C ALA A 205 -17.37 -7.07 12.11
N PHE A 206 -18.06 -6.14 11.45
CA PHE A 206 -18.78 -5.05 12.10
C PHE A 206 -19.97 -5.53 12.93
N VAL A 207 -20.74 -6.49 12.40
CA VAL A 207 -21.87 -7.09 13.12
C VAL A 207 -21.40 -7.87 14.34
N ILE A 208 -20.31 -8.64 14.21
CA ILE A 208 -19.72 -9.38 15.34
C ILE A 208 -19.21 -8.40 16.41
N MET A 209 -18.55 -7.31 16.02
CA MET A 209 -18.15 -6.25 16.93
C MET A 209 -19.36 -5.66 17.66
N GLY A 210 -20.42 -5.29 16.92
CA GLY A 210 -21.64 -4.74 17.51
C GLY A 210 -22.30 -5.69 18.50
N GLY A 211 -22.29 -7.00 18.22
CA GLY A 211 -22.76 -8.02 19.15
C GLY A 211 -21.92 -8.12 20.43
N ALA A 212 -20.58 -8.14 20.30
CA ALA A 212 -19.68 -8.22 21.46
C ALA A 212 -19.77 -6.97 22.35
N VAL A 213 -19.77 -5.79 21.72
CA VAL A 213 -19.91 -4.50 22.40
C VAL A 213 -21.30 -4.37 23.05
N GLY A 214 -22.36 -4.77 22.33
CA GLY A 214 -23.72 -4.75 22.88
C GLY A 214 -23.88 -5.70 24.05
N TYR A 215 -23.32 -6.90 23.99
CA TYR A 215 -23.35 -7.83 25.12
C TYR A 215 -22.63 -7.26 26.35
N ALA A 216 -21.51 -6.56 26.17
CA ALA A 216 -20.84 -5.85 27.25
C ALA A 216 -21.73 -4.76 27.86
N GLY A 217 -22.42 -3.96 27.03
CA GLY A 217 -23.36 -2.95 27.47
C GLY A 217 -24.57 -3.52 28.21
N ALA A 218 -25.07 -4.69 27.76
CA ALA A 218 -26.12 -5.42 28.44
C ALA A 218 -25.72 -5.88 29.84
N LEU A 219 -24.50 -6.40 30.01
CA LEU A 219 -23.94 -6.75 31.33
C LEU A 219 -23.75 -5.50 32.21
N LEU A 220 -23.37 -4.36 31.66
CA LEU A 220 -23.22 -3.11 32.41
C LEU A 220 -24.55 -2.67 32.98
N SER A 221 -25.68 -2.81 32.25
CA SER A 221 -27.01 -2.48 32.71
C SER A 221 -27.39 -3.25 33.96
N PHE A 222 -27.11 -4.55 34.03
CA PHE A 222 -27.31 -5.37 35.22
C PHE A 222 -26.33 -5.02 36.34
N MET A 223 -25.10 -4.67 36.04
CA MET A 223 -24.13 -4.25 37.06
C MET A 223 -24.59 -2.97 37.78
N LEU A 224 -24.97 -1.96 36.99
CA LEU A 224 -25.43 -0.66 37.51
C LEU A 224 -26.89 -0.67 37.96
N ARG A 225 -27.62 -1.74 37.72
CA ARG A 225 -29.09 -1.84 37.87
C ARG A 225 -29.81 -0.70 37.16
N GLY A 226 -29.29 -0.27 36.03
CA GLY A 226 -29.81 0.87 35.28
C GLY A 226 -29.27 1.01 33.88
N ALA A 227 -29.84 1.89 33.07
CA ALA A 227 -29.38 2.29 31.77
C ALA A 227 -29.39 3.81 31.67
N TYR A 228 -28.29 4.39 31.26
CA TYR A 228 -28.05 5.84 31.23
C TYR A 228 -27.69 6.31 29.83
N ALA A 229 -28.19 7.49 29.45
CA ALA A 229 -27.89 8.09 28.13
C ALA A 229 -26.38 8.28 27.91
N ASP A 230 -25.64 8.55 28.99
CA ASP A 230 -24.20 8.74 28.94
C ASP A 230 -23.41 7.54 28.35
N ASN A 231 -23.91 6.32 28.53
CA ASN A 231 -23.36 5.10 27.93
C ASN A 231 -23.36 5.12 26.38
N LEU A 232 -24.12 6.02 25.75
CA LEU A 232 -24.16 6.26 24.30
C LEU A 232 -23.20 7.35 23.86
N ASN A 233 -22.65 8.13 24.80
CA ASN A 233 -21.80 9.27 24.51
C ASN A 233 -20.52 8.82 23.79
N TRP A 234 -20.02 9.68 22.90
CA TRP A 234 -18.79 9.45 22.16
C TRP A 234 -17.55 9.30 23.06
N GLN A 235 -17.58 9.87 24.26
CA GLN A 235 -16.52 9.70 25.26
C GLN A 235 -16.31 8.23 25.62
N HIS A 236 -17.38 7.46 25.86
CA HIS A 236 -17.29 6.02 26.13
C HIS A 236 -16.76 5.22 24.94
N ALA A 237 -16.98 5.67 23.71
CA ALA A 237 -16.32 5.07 22.56
C ALA A 237 -14.80 5.36 22.54
N GLY A 238 -14.39 6.54 23.01
CA GLY A 238 -13.00 6.92 23.25
C GLY A 238 -12.32 6.02 24.28
N ASP A 239 -12.99 5.73 25.39
CA ASP A 239 -12.47 4.84 26.44
C ASP A 239 -12.11 3.46 25.91
N ALA A 240 -12.98 2.85 25.09
CA ALA A 240 -12.72 1.55 24.48
C ALA A 240 -11.51 1.58 23.54
N LEU A 241 -11.35 2.65 22.78
CA LEU A 241 -10.17 2.85 21.92
C LEU A 241 -8.90 3.03 22.75
N LEU A 242 -8.94 3.85 23.81
CA LEU A 242 -7.80 4.05 24.71
C LEU A 242 -7.37 2.74 25.37
N MET A 243 -8.31 1.94 25.90
CA MET A 243 -8.02 0.61 26.46
C MET A 243 -7.36 -0.29 25.43
N THR A 244 -7.85 -0.28 24.19
CA THR A 244 -7.30 -1.09 23.09
C THR A 244 -5.86 -0.65 22.75
N VAL A 245 -5.61 0.67 22.68
CA VAL A 245 -4.28 1.22 22.37
C VAL A 245 -3.30 0.97 23.52
N LEU A 246 -3.70 1.24 24.77
CA LEU A 246 -2.87 0.98 25.95
C LEU A 246 -2.45 -0.48 26.07
N GLY A 247 -3.38 -1.39 25.86
CA GLY A 247 -3.11 -2.82 25.95
C GLY A 247 -2.28 -3.35 24.79
N GLY A 248 -2.47 -2.80 23.61
CA GLY A 248 -1.84 -3.18 22.34
C GLY A 248 -2.84 -3.62 21.27
N VAL A 249 -3.03 -2.79 20.26
CA VAL A 249 -4.01 -2.99 19.15
C VAL A 249 -3.80 -4.29 18.40
N HIS A 250 -2.54 -4.73 18.25
CA HIS A 250 -2.18 -5.92 17.47
C HIS A 250 -2.08 -7.18 18.32
N GLN A 251 -2.54 -7.12 19.58
CA GLN A 251 -2.47 -8.24 20.53
C GLN A 251 -3.86 -8.69 20.96
N PHE A 252 -4.10 -10.02 20.94
CA PHE A 252 -5.40 -10.55 21.36
C PHE A 252 -5.71 -10.26 22.84
N LEU A 253 -4.70 -10.35 23.71
CA LEU A 253 -4.81 -10.03 25.13
C LEU A 253 -4.65 -8.53 25.44
N GLY A 254 -4.43 -7.69 24.41
CA GLY A 254 -4.34 -6.24 24.58
C GLY A 254 -5.50 -5.64 25.37
N PRO A 255 -6.77 -5.89 24.97
CA PRO A 255 -7.94 -5.36 25.67
C PRO A 255 -8.03 -5.76 27.15
N LEU A 256 -7.53 -6.94 27.55
CA LEU A 256 -7.46 -7.35 28.95
C LEU A 256 -6.57 -6.41 29.76
N TRP A 257 -5.33 -6.25 29.32
CA TRP A 257 -4.35 -5.41 30.03
C TRP A 257 -4.72 -3.93 29.94
N GLY A 258 -5.29 -3.51 28.82
CA GLY A 258 -5.79 -2.16 28.63
C GLY A 258 -6.96 -1.83 29.56
N ALA A 259 -7.94 -2.73 29.70
CA ALA A 259 -9.07 -2.54 30.62
C ALA A 259 -8.60 -2.53 32.09
N ILE A 260 -7.71 -3.44 32.48
CA ILE A 260 -7.13 -3.45 33.83
C ILE A 260 -6.43 -2.12 34.11
N ALA A 261 -5.54 -1.68 33.23
CA ALA A 261 -4.78 -0.44 33.44
C ALA A 261 -5.71 0.78 33.45
N PHE A 262 -6.65 0.86 32.52
CA PHE A 262 -7.57 1.99 32.40
C PHE A 262 -8.45 2.13 33.64
N ILE A 263 -9.15 1.07 34.02
CA ILE A 263 -10.13 1.10 35.13
C ILE A 263 -9.40 1.29 36.48
N LEU A 264 -8.30 0.60 36.73
CA LEU A 264 -7.54 0.80 37.98
C LEU A 264 -6.92 2.19 38.07
N LEU A 265 -6.41 2.73 36.98
CA LEU A 265 -5.86 4.08 36.97
C LEU A 265 -6.94 5.13 37.12
N GLN A 266 -8.10 4.94 36.48
CA GLN A 266 -9.28 5.79 36.65
C GLN A 266 -9.75 5.79 38.11
N ASP A 267 -9.93 4.62 38.75
CA ASP A 267 -10.35 4.45 40.12
C ASP A 267 -9.39 5.21 41.09
N ARG A 268 -8.08 5.02 40.91
CA ARG A 268 -7.08 5.67 41.76
C ARG A 268 -6.96 7.17 41.52
N LEU A 269 -7.02 7.63 40.29
CA LEU A 269 -6.90 9.05 40.01
C LEU A 269 -8.17 9.83 40.41
N SER A 270 -9.36 9.23 40.28
CA SER A 270 -10.61 9.86 40.68
C SER A 270 -10.72 10.05 42.21
N THR A 271 -10.00 9.23 43.02
CA THR A 271 -9.93 9.47 44.47
C THR A 271 -8.99 10.63 44.84
N ILE A 272 -8.06 11.04 43.95
CA ILE A 272 -7.12 12.14 44.18
C ILE A 272 -7.70 13.48 43.73
N THR A 273 -8.41 13.48 42.59
CA THR A 273 -8.96 14.72 41.99
C THR A 273 -10.20 14.43 41.15
N GLU A 274 -11.19 15.30 41.19
CA GLU A 274 -12.37 15.26 40.32
C GLU A 274 -11.96 15.44 38.84
N SER A 275 -10.90 16.18 38.57
CA SER A 275 -10.32 16.39 37.23
C SER A 275 -9.29 15.35 36.88
N TRP A 276 -9.54 14.09 37.18
CA TRP A 276 -8.59 12.98 36.97
C TRP A 276 -8.05 12.83 35.55
N TRP A 277 -8.82 13.29 34.54
CA TRP A 277 -8.37 13.34 33.14
C TRP A 277 -7.11 14.17 32.92
N LEU A 278 -6.86 15.23 33.74
CA LEU A 278 -5.65 16.04 33.63
C LEU A 278 -4.39 15.23 33.96
N LEU A 279 -4.51 14.22 34.81
CA LEU A 279 -3.39 13.34 35.15
C LEU A 279 -3.34 12.11 34.21
N PHE A 280 -4.51 11.60 33.83
CA PHE A 280 -4.64 10.39 33.01
C PHE A 280 -4.14 10.62 31.58
N ALA A 281 -4.55 11.72 30.91
CA ALA A 281 -4.21 11.97 29.51
C ALA A 281 -2.70 12.08 29.25
N PRO A 282 -1.89 12.81 30.06
CA PRO A 282 -0.44 12.81 29.92
C PRO A 282 0.19 11.42 30.10
N ILE A 283 -0.30 10.60 31.07
CA ILE A 283 0.20 9.25 31.28
C ILE A 283 -0.02 8.39 30.03
N VAL A 284 -1.23 8.43 29.47
CA VAL A 284 -1.56 7.71 28.24
C VAL A 284 -0.71 8.20 27.07
N MET A 285 -0.55 9.52 26.93
CA MET A 285 0.24 10.11 25.84
C MET A 285 1.72 9.69 25.92
N VAL A 286 2.34 9.79 27.09
CA VAL A 286 3.74 9.34 27.30
C VAL A 286 3.86 7.86 26.99
N PHE A 287 2.92 7.04 27.46
CA PHE A 287 2.91 5.61 27.22
C PHE A 287 2.77 5.29 25.73
N ALA A 288 1.83 5.93 25.01
CA ALA A 288 1.62 5.72 23.58
C ALA A 288 2.84 6.13 22.74
N LEU A 289 3.57 7.18 23.15
CA LEU A 289 4.82 7.61 22.49
C LEU A 289 5.98 6.63 22.80
N ALA A 290 6.06 6.14 24.03
CA ALA A 290 7.14 5.23 24.46
C ALA A 290 6.94 3.79 23.92
N SER A 291 5.69 3.34 23.79
CA SER A 291 5.32 1.99 23.35
C SER A 291 4.15 2.01 22.38
N PRO A 292 4.39 2.25 21.08
CA PRO A 292 3.35 2.21 20.06
C PRO A 292 2.65 0.85 19.95
N GLU A 293 3.28 -0.22 20.45
CA GLU A 293 2.77 -1.60 20.45
C GLU A 293 1.93 -1.93 21.70
N GLY A 294 1.74 -0.96 22.61
CA GLY A 294 1.02 -1.12 23.87
C GLY A 294 1.80 -1.89 24.94
N MET A 295 1.15 -2.15 26.09
CA MET A 295 1.77 -2.83 27.24
C MET A 295 2.29 -4.22 26.91
N VAL A 296 1.51 -5.00 26.15
CA VAL A 296 1.90 -6.36 25.77
C VAL A 296 3.13 -6.33 24.87
N GLY A 297 3.21 -5.40 23.92
CA GLY A 297 4.37 -5.22 23.04
C GLY A 297 5.62 -4.78 23.81
N LEU A 298 5.46 -3.86 24.77
CA LEU A 298 6.57 -3.43 25.62
C LEU A 298 7.17 -4.60 26.42
N VAL A 299 6.33 -5.43 27.05
CA VAL A 299 6.79 -6.62 27.81
C VAL A 299 7.50 -7.62 26.90
N GLN A 300 7.03 -7.80 25.67
CA GLN A 300 7.65 -8.69 24.69
C GLN A 300 9.03 -8.16 24.25
N ARG A 301 9.14 -6.85 23.98
CA ARG A 301 10.41 -6.19 23.66
C ARG A 301 11.43 -6.33 24.79
N LEU A 302 11.01 -6.09 26.03
CA LEU A 302 11.88 -6.24 27.21
C LEU A 302 12.36 -7.68 27.45
N ARG A 303 11.57 -8.68 27.03
CA ARG A 303 11.92 -10.11 27.12
C ARG A 303 12.75 -10.62 25.94
N GLY A 304 13.13 -9.75 24.98
CA GLY A 304 13.88 -10.13 23.78
C GLY A 304 13.13 -11.13 22.88
N ARG A 305 11.81 -11.24 23.00
CA ARG A 305 10.98 -12.09 22.16
C ARG A 305 10.55 -11.30 20.96
N GLU A 306 10.73 -11.88 19.77
CA GLU A 306 10.15 -11.31 18.55
C GLU A 306 8.64 -11.13 18.70
N GLU A 307 8.15 -10.04 18.15
CA GLU A 307 6.74 -9.61 18.20
C GLU A 307 5.76 -10.75 17.92
N TRP A 308 5.02 -11.18 18.93
CA TRP A 308 3.83 -11.99 18.79
C TRP A 308 2.65 -11.09 18.43
N THR A 309 2.59 -10.67 17.19
CA THR A 309 1.41 -9.98 16.69
C THR A 309 0.28 -10.98 16.40
N LEU A 310 -0.95 -10.49 16.31
CA LEU A 310 -2.13 -11.27 15.90
C LEU A 310 -1.89 -12.12 14.63
N THR A 311 -0.89 -11.78 13.85
CA THR A 311 -0.54 -12.34 12.57
C THR A 311 0.64 -13.30 12.60
N ARG A 312 1.50 -13.27 13.63
CA ARG A 312 2.69 -14.13 13.71
C ARG A 312 2.47 -15.33 14.64
N ARG A 313 1.75 -16.33 14.17
CA ARG A 313 1.94 -17.71 14.60
C ARG A 313 3.05 -18.33 13.75
N GLY A 314 3.80 -19.28 14.34
CA GLY A 314 4.69 -20.12 13.55
C GLY A 314 3.90 -20.72 12.38
N ILE A 315 4.48 -20.70 11.19
CA ILE A 315 3.88 -21.33 10.00
C ILE A 315 3.75 -22.85 10.24
N PRO A 316 2.78 -23.54 9.57
CA PRO A 316 2.71 -24.97 9.61
C PRO A 316 4.04 -25.62 9.22
N PRO A 317 4.42 -26.75 9.83
CA PRO A 317 5.68 -27.42 9.52
C PRO A 317 5.79 -27.74 8.04
N ARG A 318 6.98 -27.59 7.48
CA ARG A 318 7.28 -27.99 6.10
C ARG A 318 7.10 -29.50 5.96
N PRO A 319 6.32 -29.98 4.99
CA PRO A 319 6.19 -31.40 4.75
C PRO A 319 7.50 -32.00 4.27
N ALA A 320 7.77 -33.24 4.65
CA ALA A 320 9.00 -33.95 4.27
C ALA A 320 9.16 -34.05 2.73
N VAL A 321 8.05 -34.20 2.02
CA VAL A 321 7.99 -34.18 0.56
C VAL A 321 6.99 -33.11 0.12
N ILE A 322 7.47 -32.08 -0.56
CA ILE A 322 6.62 -31.07 -1.18
C ILE A 322 6.20 -31.62 -2.55
N LYS A 323 4.90 -31.83 -2.73
CA LYS A 323 4.37 -32.23 -4.05
C LYS A 323 4.63 -31.08 -5.03
N PRO A 324 5.13 -31.38 -6.25
CA PRO A 324 5.27 -30.37 -7.28
C PRO A 324 3.92 -29.68 -7.53
N TRP A 325 3.96 -28.35 -7.68
CA TRP A 325 2.78 -27.66 -8.14
C TRP A 325 2.58 -27.99 -9.61
N HIS A 326 1.49 -28.69 -9.88
CA HIS A 326 1.00 -28.82 -11.23
C HIS A 326 -0.14 -27.80 -11.36
N ALA A 327 -0.09 -26.97 -12.38
CA ALA A 327 -1.31 -26.40 -12.90
C ALA A 327 -2.19 -27.60 -13.21
N ASP A 328 -3.25 -27.85 -12.42
CA ASP A 328 -4.28 -28.79 -12.83
C ASP A 328 -4.53 -28.44 -14.28
N THR A 329 -4.22 -29.36 -15.18
CA THR A 329 -4.17 -29.10 -16.61
C THR A 329 -5.55 -28.57 -16.98
N LEU A 330 -5.66 -27.26 -16.97
CA LEU A 330 -6.82 -26.55 -17.45
C LEU A 330 -6.84 -26.94 -18.93
N GLN A 331 -7.68 -27.92 -19.27
CA GLN A 331 -7.89 -28.32 -20.67
C GLN A 331 -8.55 -27.14 -21.37
N LEU A 332 -7.73 -26.15 -21.71
CA LEU A 332 -8.15 -25.03 -22.53
C LEU A 332 -8.02 -25.44 -23.98
N ASP A 333 -9.00 -25.13 -24.77
CA ASP A 333 -8.95 -25.37 -26.23
C ASP A 333 -7.98 -24.35 -26.87
N PRO A 334 -6.81 -24.78 -27.39
CA PRO A 334 -5.84 -23.84 -27.96
C PRO A 334 -6.39 -23.07 -29.17
N ALA A 335 -7.43 -23.60 -29.83
CA ALA A 335 -8.01 -23.00 -31.02
C ALA A 335 -8.97 -21.86 -30.69
N LYS A 336 -9.51 -21.83 -29.46
CA LYS A 336 -10.48 -20.79 -29.03
C LYS A 336 -9.84 -19.75 -28.14
N PRO A 337 -10.13 -18.44 -28.37
CA PRO A 337 -9.64 -17.42 -27.47
C PRO A 337 -10.27 -17.59 -26.08
N ILE A 338 -9.45 -17.50 -25.03
CA ILE A 338 -9.92 -17.51 -23.63
C ILE A 338 -10.53 -16.18 -23.23
N LEU A 339 -10.01 -15.08 -23.80
CA LEU A 339 -10.52 -13.73 -23.61
C LEU A 339 -10.80 -13.11 -24.97
N THR A 340 -12.01 -12.58 -25.13
CA THR A 340 -12.41 -11.81 -26.30
C THR A 340 -12.94 -10.45 -25.84
N VAL A 341 -12.37 -9.39 -26.35
CA VAL A 341 -12.78 -8.00 -26.12
C VAL A 341 -13.29 -7.44 -27.43
N ARG A 342 -14.45 -6.78 -27.43
CA ARG A 342 -15.04 -6.18 -28.61
C ARG A 342 -15.51 -4.75 -28.33
N GLY A 343 -15.03 -3.80 -29.14
CA GLY A 343 -15.45 -2.41 -29.14
C GLY A 343 -15.31 -1.73 -27.76
N LEU A 344 -14.26 -2.05 -26.97
CA LEU A 344 -14.14 -1.55 -25.61
C LEU A 344 -13.78 -0.06 -25.60
N ASN A 345 -14.61 0.74 -24.91
CA ASN A 345 -14.49 2.19 -24.88
C ASN A 345 -14.35 2.72 -23.45
N LYS A 346 -13.53 3.80 -23.26
CA LYS A 346 -13.43 4.53 -22.01
C LYS A 346 -13.05 6.00 -22.19
N ARG A 347 -13.79 6.88 -21.52
CA ARG A 347 -13.53 8.33 -21.46
C ARG A 347 -13.45 8.82 -20.01
N PHE A 348 -12.63 9.82 -19.78
CA PHE A 348 -12.57 10.57 -18.52
C PHE A 348 -12.79 12.07 -18.85
N GLY A 349 -14.00 12.55 -18.65
CA GLY A 349 -14.39 13.86 -19.14
C GLY A 349 -14.23 13.99 -20.65
N SER A 350 -13.39 14.90 -21.12
CA SER A 350 -13.07 15.07 -22.55
C SER A 350 -11.98 14.12 -23.06
N LEU A 351 -11.22 13.48 -22.16
CA LEU A 351 -10.10 12.61 -22.54
C LEU A 351 -10.61 11.21 -22.91
N VAL A 352 -10.37 10.78 -24.15
CA VAL A 352 -10.61 9.41 -24.61
C VAL A 352 -9.36 8.58 -24.32
N VAL A 353 -9.48 7.51 -23.51
CA VAL A 353 -8.36 6.66 -23.09
C VAL A 353 -8.40 5.27 -23.72
N ALA A 354 -9.58 4.83 -24.14
CA ALA A 354 -9.77 3.61 -24.93
C ALA A 354 -10.86 3.88 -25.96
N GLN A 355 -10.59 3.54 -27.21
CA GLN A 355 -11.48 3.74 -28.32
C GLN A 355 -11.53 2.50 -29.19
N GLU A 356 -12.70 1.82 -29.18
CA GLU A 356 -13.01 0.64 -30.02
C GLU A 356 -11.90 -0.43 -29.95
N ILE A 357 -11.47 -0.78 -28.74
CA ILE A 357 -10.43 -1.79 -28.58
C ILE A 357 -11.02 -3.18 -28.79
N ASP A 358 -10.48 -3.89 -29.76
CA ASP A 358 -10.73 -5.31 -30.03
C ASP A 358 -9.48 -6.12 -29.73
N LEU A 359 -9.59 -7.18 -28.92
CA LEU A 359 -8.43 -8.02 -28.55
C LEU A 359 -8.88 -9.46 -28.31
N GLU A 360 -8.09 -10.40 -28.79
CA GLU A 360 -8.24 -11.83 -28.48
C GLU A 360 -6.97 -12.37 -27.83
N VAL A 361 -7.14 -13.08 -26.71
CA VAL A 361 -6.04 -13.76 -26.01
C VAL A 361 -6.28 -15.25 -26.06
N HIS A 362 -5.29 -15.98 -26.59
CA HIS A 362 -5.34 -17.45 -26.69
C HIS A 362 -4.62 -18.11 -25.52
N PRO A 363 -5.07 -19.31 -25.12
CA PRO A 363 -4.37 -20.07 -24.10
C PRO A 363 -3.00 -20.55 -24.57
N TYR A 364 -2.13 -20.85 -23.59
CA TYR A 364 -0.79 -21.38 -23.81
C TYR A 364 0.12 -20.50 -24.67
N ARG A 365 -0.08 -19.18 -24.58
CA ARG A 365 0.73 -18.17 -25.27
C ARG A 365 1.06 -17.01 -24.34
N LEU A 366 2.25 -16.45 -24.55
CA LEU A 366 2.64 -15.17 -23.97
C LEU A 366 2.26 -14.05 -24.95
N HIS A 367 1.18 -13.36 -24.65
CA HIS A 367 0.72 -12.21 -25.39
C HIS A 367 1.14 -10.93 -24.68
N SER A 368 1.87 -10.06 -25.35
CA SER A 368 2.28 -8.78 -24.76
C SER A 368 1.46 -7.63 -25.32
N LEU A 369 1.05 -6.72 -24.42
CA LEU A 369 0.42 -5.45 -24.76
C LEU A 369 1.42 -4.33 -24.49
N ILE A 370 1.91 -3.72 -25.56
CA ILE A 370 2.90 -2.64 -25.48
C ILE A 370 2.31 -1.32 -25.96
N GLY A 371 3.06 -0.25 -25.80
CA GLY A 371 2.66 1.10 -26.22
C GLY A 371 3.36 2.15 -25.38
N PRO A 372 3.46 3.39 -25.87
CA PRO A 372 4.07 4.49 -25.12
C PRO A 372 3.32 4.79 -23.81
N ASN A 373 3.95 5.58 -22.95
CA ASN A 373 3.33 6.04 -21.71
C ASN A 373 2.10 6.90 -22.01
N GLY A 374 1.00 6.63 -21.28
CA GLY A 374 -0.28 7.31 -21.54
C GLY A 374 -1.13 6.67 -22.67
N ALA A 375 -0.67 5.59 -23.33
CA ALA A 375 -1.44 4.90 -24.37
C ALA A 375 -2.74 4.24 -23.88
N GLY A 376 -2.92 4.09 -22.55
CA GLY A 376 -4.13 3.50 -21.97
C GLY A 376 -3.98 2.05 -21.48
N LYS A 377 -2.78 1.46 -21.50
CA LYS A 377 -2.50 0.06 -21.12
C LYS A 377 -3.06 -0.33 -19.74
N THR A 378 -2.67 0.41 -18.71
CA THR A 378 -3.14 0.16 -17.33
C THR A 378 -4.65 0.38 -17.18
N THR A 379 -5.22 1.35 -17.91
CA THR A 379 -6.67 1.58 -17.96
C THR A 379 -7.38 0.38 -18.58
N PHE A 380 -6.83 -0.17 -19.66
CA PHE A 380 -7.33 -1.38 -20.29
C PHE A 380 -7.32 -2.58 -19.32
N PHE A 381 -6.20 -2.83 -18.62
CA PHE A 381 -6.14 -3.87 -17.58
C PHE A 381 -7.15 -3.64 -16.44
N ASN A 382 -7.38 -2.38 -16.04
CA ASN A 382 -8.37 -2.05 -15.03
C ASN A 382 -9.79 -2.38 -15.50
N MET A 383 -10.08 -2.21 -16.80
CA MET A 383 -11.37 -2.61 -17.39
C MET A 383 -11.51 -4.13 -17.47
N LEU A 384 -10.46 -4.87 -17.88
CA LEU A 384 -10.46 -6.33 -17.91
C LEU A 384 -10.70 -6.96 -16.55
N THR A 385 -10.10 -6.39 -15.50
CA THR A 385 -10.25 -6.89 -14.12
C THR A 385 -11.53 -6.43 -13.43
N GLY A 386 -12.25 -5.43 -14.01
CA GLY A 386 -13.45 -4.85 -13.39
C GLY A 386 -13.18 -3.84 -12.28
N LEU A 387 -11.93 -3.38 -12.11
CA LEU A 387 -11.57 -2.25 -11.25
C LEU A 387 -12.12 -0.94 -11.80
N LEU A 388 -12.22 -0.85 -13.13
CA LEU A 388 -12.80 0.26 -13.84
C LEU A 388 -13.92 -0.27 -14.75
N ARG A 389 -15.05 0.40 -14.78
CA ARG A 389 -16.14 0.10 -15.73
C ARG A 389 -15.82 0.73 -17.08
N SER A 390 -16.02 -0.04 -18.17
CA SER A 390 -16.04 0.49 -19.52
C SER A 390 -17.31 1.33 -19.74
N ASP A 391 -17.25 2.25 -20.69
CA ASP A 391 -18.39 3.07 -21.11
C ASP A 391 -19.14 2.42 -22.27
N GLY A 392 -18.50 1.48 -22.98
CA GLY A 392 -19.08 0.68 -24.07
C GLY A 392 -18.23 -0.54 -24.36
N GLY A 393 -18.73 -1.42 -25.21
CA GLY A 393 -18.10 -2.66 -25.62
C GLY A 393 -18.40 -3.84 -24.69
N THR A 394 -17.86 -5.02 -25.03
CA THR A 394 -18.09 -6.28 -24.32
C THR A 394 -16.77 -6.99 -24.01
N VAL A 395 -16.73 -7.67 -22.88
CA VAL A 395 -15.61 -8.51 -22.46
C VAL A 395 -16.13 -9.92 -22.16
N ILE A 396 -15.72 -10.88 -22.96
CA ILE A 396 -16.11 -12.30 -22.84
C ILE A 396 -14.88 -13.08 -22.36
N PHE A 397 -15.03 -13.83 -21.28
CA PHE A 397 -13.98 -14.68 -20.72
C PHE A 397 -14.47 -16.13 -20.60
N ALA A 398 -13.77 -17.07 -21.21
CA ALA A 398 -14.14 -18.49 -21.24
C ALA A 398 -15.63 -18.70 -21.63
N GLY A 399 -16.13 -17.95 -22.59
CA GLY A 399 -17.52 -17.99 -23.06
C GLY A 399 -18.55 -17.25 -22.20
N HIS A 400 -18.15 -16.62 -21.09
CA HIS A 400 -19.03 -15.86 -20.21
C HIS A 400 -18.82 -14.36 -20.40
N ASP A 401 -19.92 -13.61 -20.55
CA ASP A 401 -19.88 -12.15 -20.51
C ASP A 401 -19.56 -11.68 -19.08
N ILE A 402 -18.42 -11.00 -18.95
CA ILE A 402 -17.92 -10.48 -17.67
C ILE A 402 -17.95 -8.94 -17.62
N THR A 403 -18.48 -8.26 -18.62
CA THR A 403 -18.43 -6.80 -18.81
C THR A 403 -18.83 -6.03 -17.55
N HIS A 404 -19.88 -6.48 -16.87
CA HIS A 404 -20.43 -5.81 -15.67
C HIS A 404 -20.15 -6.54 -14.36
N LEU A 405 -19.41 -7.67 -14.40
CA LEU A 405 -19.10 -8.41 -13.19
C LEU A 405 -18.07 -7.67 -12.31
N PRO A 406 -18.27 -7.65 -10.99
CA PRO A 406 -17.30 -7.06 -10.06
C PRO A 406 -16.02 -7.91 -9.98
N VAL A 407 -14.91 -7.28 -9.58
CA VAL A 407 -13.56 -7.87 -9.51
C VAL A 407 -13.55 -9.28 -8.93
N HIS A 408 -14.08 -9.46 -7.72
CA HIS A 408 -14.04 -10.75 -7.02
C HIS A 408 -14.77 -11.90 -7.76
N LYS A 409 -15.78 -11.58 -8.59
CA LYS A 409 -16.46 -12.58 -9.41
C LYS A 409 -15.62 -12.94 -10.64
N ARG A 410 -14.94 -11.96 -11.30
CA ARG A 410 -14.04 -12.22 -12.43
C ARG A 410 -12.85 -13.09 -12.01
N ILE A 411 -12.27 -12.81 -10.84
CA ILE A 411 -11.18 -13.61 -10.27
C ILE A 411 -11.63 -15.07 -10.07
N ARG A 412 -12.83 -15.29 -9.57
CA ARG A 412 -13.38 -16.65 -9.39
C ARG A 412 -13.58 -17.41 -10.70
N LEU A 413 -13.74 -16.73 -11.82
CA LEU A 413 -13.79 -17.36 -13.14
C LEU A 413 -12.40 -17.77 -13.65
N GLY A 414 -11.33 -17.27 -13.04
CA GLY A 414 -9.95 -17.63 -13.38
C GLY A 414 -9.12 -16.51 -14.02
N ILE A 415 -9.49 -15.24 -13.85
CA ILE A 415 -8.64 -14.10 -14.21
C ILE A 415 -7.82 -13.73 -12.98
N SER A 416 -6.49 -13.65 -13.08
CA SER A 416 -5.62 -13.12 -12.03
C SER A 416 -4.81 -11.95 -12.53
N ARG A 417 -4.44 -11.02 -11.64
CA ARG A 417 -3.64 -9.86 -11.99
C ARG A 417 -2.51 -9.62 -10.99
N SER A 418 -1.30 -9.36 -11.49
CA SER A 418 -0.27 -8.64 -10.75
C SER A 418 -0.51 -7.13 -10.86
N PHE A 419 0.10 -6.35 -9.98
CA PHE A 419 -0.02 -4.90 -10.00
C PHE A 419 1.32 -4.27 -10.38
N GLN A 420 1.30 -3.11 -11.04
CA GLN A 420 2.48 -2.32 -11.36
C GLN A 420 3.27 -1.96 -10.09
N ILE A 421 2.57 -1.45 -9.08
CA ILE A 421 3.13 -1.28 -7.72
C ILE A 421 2.96 -2.60 -6.97
N LEU A 422 4.06 -3.15 -6.50
CA LEU A 422 4.11 -4.43 -5.79
C LEU A 422 3.06 -4.50 -4.68
N SER A 423 2.11 -5.41 -4.84
CA SER A 423 0.92 -5.50 -3.99
C SER A 423 0.91 -6.83 -3.23
N VAL A 424 1.57 -6.83 -2.08
CA VAL A 424 1.67 -7.96 -1.15
C VAL A 424 1.26 -7.55 0.26
N PHE A 425 0.99 -8.50 1.13
CA PHE A 425 0.71 -8.24 2.55
C PHE A 425 2.04 -8.16 3.30
N ARG A 426 2.49 -6.93 3.57
CA ARG A 426 3.83 -6.67 4.11
C ARG A 426 4.06 -7.24 5.51
N ASN A 427 3.01 -7.23 6.34
CA ASN A 427 3.08 -7.68 7.72
C ASN A 427 2.84 -9.19 7.88
N LEU A 428 2.47 -9.88 6.80
CA LEU A 428 2.33 -11.33 6.77
C LEU A 428 3.62 -11.99 6.30
N THR A 429 3.84 -13.27 6.70
CA THR A 429 4.94 -14.08 6.19
C THR A 429 4.73 -14.43 4.71
N ALA A 430 5.77 -14.88 4.02
CA ALA A 430 5.65 -15.37 2.64
C ALA A 430 4.63 -16.53 2.56
N PHE A 431 4.62 -17.43 3.54
CA PHE A 431 3.64 -18.51 3.63
C PHE A 431 2.21 -17.99 3.75
N GLU A 432 1.96 -17.04 4.66
CA GLU A 432 0.62 -16.51 4.89
C GLU A 432 0.10 -15.72 3.68
N ASN A 433 0.97 -15.00 2.97
CA ASN A 433 0.64 -14.32 1.72
C ASN A 433 0.03 -15.28 0.68
N VAL A 434 0.71 -16.40 0.42
CA VAL A 434 0.23 -17.41 -0.53
C VAL A 434 -0.98 -18.17 0.04
N ARG A 435 -0.96 -18.49 1.34
CA ARG A 435 -2.03 -19.26 2.00
C ARG A 435 -3.39 -18.54 1.93
N VAL A 436 -3.43 -17.23 2.14
CA VAL A 436 -4.69 -16.44 2.03
C VAL A 436 -5.26 -16.54 0.61
N ALA A 437 -4.41 -16.56 -0.41
CA ALA A 437 -4.83 -16.70 -1.80
C ALA A 437 -5.34 -18.13 -2.10
N VAL A 438 -4.62 -19.17 -1.68
CA VAL A 438 -5.07 -20.57 -1.80
C VAL A 438 -6.40 -20.78 -1.07
N GLN A 439 -6.51 -20.23 0.14
CA GLN A 439 -7.73 -20.30 0.94
C GLN A 439 -8.95 -19.71 0.22
N ALA A 440 -8.78 -18.68 -0.63
CA ALA A 440 -9.88 -18.05 -1.37
C ALA A 440 -10.64 -19.05 -2.25
N ARG A 441 -9.96 -20.14 -2.68
CA ARG A 441 -10.53 -21.23 -3.49
C ARG A 441 -11.11 -22.36 -2.67
N SER A 442 -10.73 -22.46 -1.39
CA SER A 442 -11.25 -23.51 -0.51
C SER A 442 -12.76 -23.33 -0.23
N PRO A 443 -13.54 -24.41 -0.17
CA PRO A 443 -14.92 -24.37 0.33
C PRO A 443 -15.01 -23.74 1.74
N GLN A 444 -13.95 -23.88 2.53
CA GLN A 444 -13.86 -23.42 3.91
C GLN A 444 -13.33 -21.98 4.05
N ARG A 445 -13.26 -21.19 2.97
CA ARG A 445 -12.71 -19.82 2.97
C ARG A 445 -13.35 -18.85 3.96
N HIS A 446 -14.59 -19.08 4.36
CA HIS A 446 -15.36 -18.30 5.33
C HIS A 446 -15.61 -19.05 6.64
N ALA A 447 -14.91 -20.16 6.90
CA ALA A 447 -15.10 -20.89 8.13
C ALA A 447 -14.74 -20.02 9.34
N LEU A 448 -15.65 -20.01 10.36
CA LEU A 448 -15.51 -19.18 11.55
C LEU A 448 -14.92 -19.95 12.74
N TRP A 449 -15.06 -21.28 12.74
CA TRP A 449 -14.79 -22.12 13.91
C TRP A 449 -13.55 -23.01 13.78
N ARG A 450 -13.14 -23.35 12.55
CA ARG A 450 -11.99 -24.21 12.31
C ARG A 450 -10.71 -23.39 12.35
N ASP A 451 -9.65 -23.89 12.97
CA ASP A 451 -8.36 -23.20 12.92
C ASP A 451 -7.83 -23.20 11.48
N ALA A 452 -7.39 -22.04 11.00
CA ALA A 452 -6.91 -21.87 9.63
C ALA A 452 -5.72 -22.77 9.28
N TYR A 453 -4.84 -23.07 10.25
CA TYR A 453 -3.66 -23.92 10.03
C TYR A 453 -3.93 -25.41 10.09
N THR A 454 -5.15 -25.84 10.43
CA THR A 454 -5.58 -27.25 10.32
C THR A 454 -6.13 -27.61 8.94
N LEU A 455 -6.15 -26.68 7.99
CA LEU A 455 -6.54 -26.95 6.61
C LEU A 455 -5.35 -27.52 5.84
N GLU A 456 -5.16 -28.84 5.91
CA GLU A 456 -3.99 -29.54 5.36
C GLU A 456 -3.87 -29.37 3.85
N ASP A 457 -4.99 -29.41 3.12
CA ASP A 457 -5.07 -29.18 1.68
C ASP A 457 -4.56 -27.79 1.29
N VAL A 458 -5.01 -26.75 2.02
CA VAL A 458 -4.57 -25.37 1.81
C VAL A 458 -3.07 -25.23 2.14
N ASN A 459 -2.62 -25.83 3.24
CA ASN A 459 -1.22 -25.77 3.65
C ASN A 459 -0.29 -26.47 2.65
N ALA A 460 -0.66 -27.69 2.23
CA ALA A 460 0.13 -28.47 1.27
C ALA A 460 0.26 -27.73 -0.07
N ARG A 461 -0.85 -27.17 -0.58
CA ARG A 461 -0.83 -26.40 -1.81
C ARG A 461 -0.01 -25.10 -1.68
N THR A 462 -0.05 -24.46 -0.52
CA THR A 462 0.77 -23.28 -0.23
C THR A 462 2.27 -23.61 -0.31
N TRP A 463 2.69 -24.73 0.29
CA TRP A 463 4.07 -25.20 0.21
C TRP A 463 4.49 -25.54 -1.23
N SER A 464 3.61 -26.18 -2.02
CA SER A 464 3.87 -26.49 -3.42
C SER A 464 4.09 -25.21 -4.26
N LEU A 465 3.29 -24.18 -4.06
CA LEU A 465 3.42 -22.91 -4.77
C LEU A 465 4.70 -22.15 -4.37
N LEU A 466 5.03 -22.12 -3.07
CA LEU A 466 6.27 -21.48 -2.61
C LEU A 466 7.51 -22.21 -3.16
N ALA A 467 7.46 -23.54 -3.26
CA ALA A 467 8.54 -24.31 -3.87
C ALA A 467 8.66 -24.01 -5.37
N ALA A 468 7.54 -23.90 -6.09
CA ALA A 468 7.51 -23.60 -7.52
C ALA A 468 8.17 -22.24 -7.86
N VAL A 469 8.12 -21.27 -6.97
CA VAL A 469 8.75 -19.94 -7.16
C VAL A 469 10.08 -19.80 -6.40
N GLY A 470 10.62 -20.89 -5.81
CA GLY A 470 11.91 -20.87 -5.10
C GLY A 470 11.91 -20.18 -3.73
N LEU A 471 10.74 -20.00 -3.09
CA LEU A 471 10.59 -19.30 -1.81
C LEU A 471 10.30 -20.24 -0.62
N ALA A 472 10.36 -21.56 -0.77
CA ALA A 472 10.04 -22.52 0.29
C ALA A 472 10.92 -22.34 1.54
N ASP A 473 12.21 -22.06 1.38
CA ASP A 473 13.15 -21.89 2.51
C ASP A 473 12.94 -20.57 3.26
N ARG A 474 12.29 -19.61 2.63
CA ARG A 474 11.97 -18.28 3.18
C ARG A 474 10.51 -18.14 3.59
N ALA A 475 9.76 -19.23 3.65
CA ALA A 475 8.32 -19.26 3.92
C ALA A 475 7.91 -18.56 5.22
N GLY A 476 8.71 -18.69 6.29
CA GLY A 476 8.47 -18.04 7.59
C GLY A 476 8.91 -16.59 7.67
N GLU A 477 9.61 -16.07 6.66
CA GLU A 477 10.12 -14.71 6.65
C GLU A 477 8.99 -13.70 6.42
N PRO A 478 8.92 -12.61 7.20
CA PRO A 478 8.00 -11.50 6.92
C PRO A 478 8.24 -10.93 5.53
N CYS A 479 7.15 -10.65 4.81
CA CYS A 479 7.27 -10.13 3.45
C CYS A 479 8.01 -8.79 3.38
N ALA A 480 7.95 -7.99 4.44
CA ALA A 480 8.70 -6.73 4.52
C ALA A 480 10.23 -6.92 4.42
N ASN A 481 10.76 -8.07 4.85
CA ASN A 481 12.19 -8.37 4.87
C ASN A 481 12.71 -9.01 3.56
N LEU A 482 11.81 -9.46 2.68
CA LEU A 482 12.17 -10.06 1.40
C LEU A 482 12.79 -9.01 0.46
N SER A 483 13.76 -9.43 -0.37
CA SER A 483 14.29 -8.60 -1.47
C SER A 483 13.20 -8.25 -2.49
N HIS A 484 13.46 -7.27 -3.36
CA HIS A 484 12.48 -6.84 -4.36
C HIS A 484 12.14 -7.98 -5.33
N GLY A 485 13.13 -8.74 -5.80
CA GLY A 485 12.95 -9.90 -6.66
C GLY A 485 12.14 -11.01 -5.97
N ALA A 486 12.46 -11.35 -4.72
CA ALA A 486 11.71 -12.34 -3.95
C ALA A 486 10.25 -11.94 -3.72
N ARG A 487 9.96 -10.63 -3.48
CA ARG A 487 8.58 -10.14 -3.39
C ARG A 487 7.85 -10.26 -4.73
N ARG A 488 8.52 -10.06 -5.86
CA ARG A 488 7.91 -10.23 -7.18
C ARG A 488 7.57 -11.69 -7.46
N LEU A 489 8.47 -12.62 -7.14
CA LEU A 489 8.19 -14.06 -7.19
C LEU A 489 7.01 -14.44 -6.29
N LEU A 490 6.95 -13.86 -5.09
CA LEU A 490 5.83 -14.07 -4.17
C LEU A 490 4.50 -13.57 -4.77
N GLU A 491 4.49 -12.42 -5.44
CA GLU A 491 3.31 -11.88 -6.10
C GLU A 491 2.81 -12.80 -7.23
N ILE A 492 3.72 -13.40 -8.00
CA ILE A 492 3.38 -14.41 -9.00
C ILE A 492 2.78 -15.65 -8.33
N ALA A 493 3.39 -16.16 -7.23
CA ALA A 493 2.84 -17.28 -6.46
C ALA A 493 1.42 -17.01 -5.94
N ILE A 494 1.15 -15.79 -5.43
CA ILE A 494 -0.18 -15.37 -5.00
C ILE A 494 -1.17 -15.35 -6.18
N SER A 495 -0.72 -14.95 -7.37
CA SER A 495 -1.55 -14.93 -8.57
C SER A 495 -1.89 -16.34 -9.05
N LEU A 496 -0.94 -17.26 -9.01
CA LEU A 496 -1.14 -18.69 -9.31
C LEU A 496 -2.08 -19.38 -8.31
N ALA A 497 -2.01 -18.98 -7.05
CA ALA A 497 -2.84 -19.53 -5.97
C ALA A 497 -4.35 -19.32 -6.21
N THR A 498 -4.73 -18.40 -7.09
CA THR A 498 -6.13 -18.12 -7.43
C THR A 498 -6.71 -19.01 -8.54
N ASP A 499 -6.06 -20.10 -8.92
CA ASP A 499 -6.44 -20.98 -10.05
C ASP A 499 -6.67 -20.19 -11.34
N ALA A 500 -5.70 -19.33 -11.65
CA ALA A 500 -5.79 -18.46 -12.80
C ALA A 500 -5.75 -19.28 -14.09
N ARG A 501 -6.67 -18.97 -15.01
CA ARG A 501 -6.63 -19.41 -16.41
C ARG A 501 -5.96 -18.39 -17.31
N LEU A 502 -6.12 -17.11 -16.91
CA LEU A 502 -5.49 -15.95 -17.53
C LEU A 502 -4.73 -15.16 -16.48
N LEU A 503 -3.43 -15.00 -16.69
CA LEU A 503 -2.56 -14.16 -15.88
C LEU A 503 -2.38 -12.81 -16.57
N LEU A 504 -2.80 -11.74 -15.93
CA LEU A 504 -2.57 -10.36 -16.36
C LEU A 504 -1.37 -9.82 -15.56
N LEU A 505 -0.22 -9.66 -16.20
CA LEU A 505 1.02 -9.21 -15.58
C LEU A 505 1.33 -7.78 -16.00
N ASP A 506 1.39 -6.87 -15.02
CA ASP A 506 1.59 -5.44 -15.25
C ASP A 506 3.03 -5.07 -14.83
N GLU A 507 3.91 -4.88 -15.80
CA GLU A 507 5.33 -4.55 -15.64
C GLU A 507 6.07 -5.45 -14.61
N PRO A 508 6.03 -6.78 -14.75
CA PRO A 508 6.58 -7.68 -13.74
C PRO A 508 8.11 -7.63 -13.63
N LEU A 509 8.81 -7.11 -14.63
CA LEU A 509 10.26 -7.01 -14.66
C LEU A 509 10.80 -5.63 -14.24
N ALA A 510 9.91 -4.65 -14.04
CA ALA A 510 10.30 -3.29 -13.70
C ALA A 510 10.98 -3.21 -12.32
N GLY A 511 12.07 -2.43 -12.24
CA GLY A 511 12.80 -2.19 -10.99
C GLY A 511 13.58 -3.39 -10.43
N LEU A 512 13.69 -4.49 -11.16
CA LEU A 512 14.50 -5.66 -10.77
C LEU A 512 15.96 -5.53 -11.22
N ALA A 513 16.87 -6.11 -10.45
CA ALA A 513 18.25 -6.35 -10.89
C ALA A 513 18.27 -7.37 -12.04
N GLU A 514 19.31 -7.35 -12.88
CA GLU A 514 19.38 -8.20 -14.09
C GLU A 514 19.20 -9.68 -13.78
N ALA A 515 19.90 -10.19 -12.77
CA ALA A 515 19.77 -11.59 -12.36
C ALA A 515 18.34 -11.97 -11.94
N ASP A 516 17.65 -11.08 -11.21
CA ASP A 516 16.24 -11.30 -10.80
C ASP A 516 15.29 -11.23 -12.01
N ARG A 517 15.60 -10.36 -13.02
CA ARG A 517 14.80 -10.24 -14.24
C ARG A 517 14.84 -11.52 -15.07
N GLU A 518 16.02 -12.14 -15.19
CA GLU A 518 16.17 -13.41 -15.90
C GLU A 518 15.34 -14.53 -15.22
N VAL A 519 15.43 -14.62 -13.89
CA VAL A 519 14.66 -15.62 -13.12
C VAL A 519 13.15 -15.41 -13.28
N VAL A 520 12.68 -14.18 -13.15
CA VAL A 520 11.24 -13.85 -13.28
C VAL A 520 10.79 -14.04 -14.73
N GLY A 521 11.60 -13.63 -15.71
CA GLY A 521 11.32 -13.81 -17.14
C GLY A 521 11.20 -15.27 -17.54
N ALA A 522 12.13 -16.13 -17.09
CA ALA A 522 12.09 -17.57 -17.30
C ALA A 522 10.82 -18.21 -16.68
N LEU A 523 10.46 -17.80 -15.46
CA LEU A 523 9.24 -18.26 -14.80
C LEU A 523 7.99 -17.85 -15.61
N ILE A 524 7.90 -16.60 -16.09
CA ILE A 524 6.76 -16.14 -16.90
C ILE A 524 6.66 -16.96 -18.19
N ARG A 525 7.79 -17.22 -18.87
CA ARG A 525 7.82 -18.04 -20.08
C ARG A 525 7.35 -19.48 -19.80
N GLN A 526 7.81 -20.08 -18.71
CA GLN A 526 7.33 -21.38 -18.27
C GLN A 526 5.83 -21.40 -17.97
N LEU A 527 5.29 -20.35 -17.31
CA LEU A 527 3.86 -20.23 -17.03
C LEU A 527 3.01 -20.11 -18.30
N ALA A 528 3.54 -19.48 -19.34
CA ALA A 528 2.86 -19.36 -20.64
C ALA A 528 2.64 -20.71 -21.34
N THR A 529 3.35 -21.78 -20.95
CA THR A 529 3.12 -23.14 -21.49
C THR A 529 1.90 -23.82 -20.88
N THR A 530 1.38 -23.31 -19.76
CA THR A 530 0.26 -23.91 -19.01
C THR A 530 -0.94 -22.97 -18.85
N HIS A 531 -0.74 -21.67 -19.01
CA HIS A 531 -1.75 -20.63 -18.83
C HIS A 531 -1.81 -19.72 -20.05
N ALA A 532 -2.88 -18.94 -20.17
CA ALA A 532 -2.84 -17.74 -20.99
C ALA A 532 -2.15 -16.61 -20.20
N VAL A 533 -1.20 -15.93 -20.79
CA VAL A 533 -0.50 -14.81 -20.16
C VAL A 533 -0.68 -13.56 -21.02
N LEU A 534 -1.20 -12.48 -20.44
CA LEU A 534 -1.22 -11.16 -21.04
C LEU A 534 -0.30 -10.25 -20.22
N LEU A 535 0.79 -9.79 -20.85
CA LEU A 535 1.90 -9.08 -20.25
C LEU A 535 1.90 -7.61 -20.71
N ILE A 536 2.02 -6.66 -19.79
CA ILE A 536 2.43 -5.28 -20.11
C ILE A 536 3.88 -5.12 -19.73
N GLU A 537 4.72 -4.63 -20.66
CA GLU A 537 6.12 -4.29 -20.42
C GLU A 537 6.54 -3.07 -21.25
N HIS A 538 7.63 -2.43 -20.82
CA HIS A 538 8.19 -1.24 -21.50
C HIS A 538 9.45 -1.57 -22.28
N ASP A 539 10.18 -2.59 -21.89
CA ASP A 539 11.42 -3.03 -22.54
C ASP A 539 11.07 -3.81 -23.81
N ILE A 540 11.18 -3.13 -24.96
CA ILE A 540 10.78 -3.68 -26.25
C ILE A 540 11.62 -4.90 -26.62
N ASP A 541 12.93 -4.86 -26.40
CA ASP A 541 13.85 -5.95 -26.78
C ASP A 541 13.47 -7.23 -26.03
N ARG A 542 13.13 -7.11 -24.74
CA ARG A 542 12.67 -8.26 -23.95
C ARG A 542 11.30 -8.75 -24.36
N VAL A 543 10.39 -7.84 -24.69
CA VAL A 543 9.06 -8.22 -25.19
C VAL A 543 9.18 -8.98 -26.50
N LEU A 544 10.04 -8.52 -27.41
CA LEU A 544 10.29 -9.21 -28.70
C LEU A 544 10.91 -10.60 -28.50
N ALA A 545 11.79 -10.76 -27.50
CA ALA A 545 12.42 -12.03 -27.18
C ALA A 545 11.50 -13.02 -26.44
N LEU A 546 10.58 -12.53 -25.60
CA LEU A 546 9.75 -13.38 -24.74
C LEU A 546 8.41 -13.74 -25.35
N SER A 547 7.81 -12.88 -26.21
CA SER A 547 6.40 -12.96 -26.58
C SER A 547 6.14 -13.87 -27.79
N ASP A 548 4.98 -14.53 -27.78
CA ASP A 548 4.46 -15.25 -28.96
C ASP A 548 3.60 -14.34 -29.86
N ARG A 549 2.97 -13.33 -29.26
CA ARG A 549 2.13 -12.32 -29.95
C ARG A 549 2.27 -10.98 -29.24
N ILE A 550 2.25 -9.91 -30.00
CA ILE A 550 2.36 -8.55 -29.50
C ILE A 550 1.21 -7.72 -30.08
N THR A 551 0.52 -6.99 -29.18
CA THR A 551 -0.45 -5.97 -29.55
C THR A 551 0.07 -4.60 -29.12
N VAL A 552 -0.03 -3.60 -29.99
CA VAL A 552 0.45 -2.24 -29.73
C VAL A 552 -0.71 -1.28 -29.56
N LEU A 553 -0.75 -0.62 -28.40
CA LEU A 553 -1.73 0.39 -28.07
C LEU A 553 -1.10 1.80 -28.18
N HIS A 554 -1.73 2.69 -28.93
CA HIS A 554 -1.33 4.08 -29.08
C HIS A 554 -2.54 5.01 -28.98
N GLN A 555 -2.49 6.00 -28.08
CA GLN A 555 -3.56 6.98 -27.85
C GLN A 555 -4.97 6.36 -27.71
N GLY A 556 -5.06 5.22 -27.03
CA GLY A 556 -6.30 4.51 -26.77
C GLY A 556 -6.81 3.65 -27.94
N ARG A 557 -6.03 3.47 -29.02
CA ARG A 557 -6.38 2.61 -30.17
C ARG A 557 -5.34 1.52 -30.38
N LEU A 558 -5.75 0.39 -30.93
CA LEU A 558 -4.82 -0.64 -31.38
C LEU A 558 -4.28 -0.24 -32.76
N ILE A 559 -2.94 -0.20 -32.89
CA ILE A 559 -2.25 0.15 -34.14
C ILE A 559 -1.59 -1.06 -34.81
N ALA A 560 -1.28 -2.11 -34.05
CA ALA A 560 -0.71 -3.35 -34.58
C ALA A 560 -1.06 -4.53 -33.66
N ASP A 561 -1.22 -5.71 -34.27
CA ASP A 561 -1.42 -6.98 -33.57
C ASP A 561 -0.88 -8.12 -34.43
N GLY A 562 0.19 -8.80 -33.97
CA GLY A 562 0.87 -9.84 -34.78
C GLY A 562 1.99 -10.53 -34.02
N LYS A 563 2.81 -11.28 -34.81
CA LYS A 563 4.04 -11.87 -34.29
C LYS A 563 5.11 -10.80 -34.03
N PRO A 564 6.07 -11.05 -33.12
CA PRO A 564 7.12 -10.08 -32.79
C PRO A 564 7.82 -9.47 -34.00
N ALA A 565 8.21 -10.29 -34.97
CA ALA A 565 8.88 -9.82 -36.19
C ALA A 565 7.99 -8.92 -37.09
N GLU A 566 6.70 -9.19 -37.15
CA GLU A 566 5.72 -8.39 -37.91
C GLU A 566 5.52 -7.02 -37.24
N VAL A 567 5.41 -6.99 -35.92
CA VAL A 567 5.18 -5.78 -35.15
C VAL A 567 6.45 -4.90 -35.13
N ALA A 568 7.63 -5.49 -35.00
CA ALA A 568 8.89 -4.75 -35.00
C ALA A 568 9.15 -3.98 -36.32
N ASN A 569 8.66 -4.51 -37.43
CA ASN A 569 8.83 -3.90 -38.76
C ASN A 569 7.63 -3.02 -39.19
N ASN A 570 6.62 -2.85 -38.34
CA ASN A 570 5.43 -2.05 -38.69
C ASN A 570 5.75 -0.55 -38.63
N PRO A 571 5.57 0.21 -39.75
CA PRO A 571 5.90 1.65 -39.80
C PRO A 571 5.10 2.49 -38.80
N GLU A 572 3.84 2.14 -38.53
CA GLU A 572 3.02 2.85 -37.54
C GLU A 572 3.56 2.64 -36.12
N VAL A 573 4.03 1.43 -35.79
CA VAL A 573 4.65 1.11 -34.50
C VAL A 573 5.97 1.87 -34.34
N ILE A 574 6.82 1.84 -35.36
CA ILE A 574 8.08 2.58 -35.40
C ILE A 574 7.79 4.07 -35.18
N THR A 575 6.83 4.62 -35.87
CA THR A 575 6.43 6.03 -35.71
C THR A 575 5.89 6.34 -34.32
N ALA A 576 5.10 5.45 -33.73
CA ALA A 576 4.51 5.63 -32.39
C ALA A 576 5.56 5.62 -31.27
N TYR A 577 6.66 4.88 -31.44
CA TYR A 577 7.75 4.77 -30.47
C TYR A 577 8.91 5.73 -30.74
N LEU A 578 9.36 5.88 -31.99
CA LEU A 578 10.50 6.71 -32.37
C LEU A 578 10.08 8.15 -32.78
N GLY A 579 8.76 8.39 -32.98
CA GLY A 579 8.30 9.63 -33.58
C GLY A 579 8.65 9.70 -35.07
N THR A 580 8.24 10.75 -35.74
CA THR A 580 8.60 11.03 -37.15
C THR A 580 10.06 11.52 -37.29
N ALA A 581 10.99 10.91 -36.58
CA ALA A 581 12.40 11.30 -36.59
C ALA A 581 13.19 10.64 -37.73
N ARG A 582 12.67 10.74 -38.97
CA ARG A 582 13.47 10.80 -40.19
C ARG A 582 13.13 12.09 -40.93
N GLY A 583 13.16 13.20 -40.24
CA GLY A 583 13.46 14.49 -40.82
C GLY A 583 14.95 14.75 -40.59
N THR A 584 15.73 14.51 -41.59
CA THR A 584 17.14 14.91 -41.71
C THR A 584 17.31 16.44 -41.82
N ASP A 585 16.57 17.19 -40.99
CA ASP A 585 16.68 18.63 -40.79
C ASP A 585 16.56 19.01 -39.31
N ALA A 586 17.39 18.37 -38.48
CA ALA A 586 17.86 19.11 -37.31
C ALA A 586 18.90 20.09 -37.85
N PRO A 587 18.72 21.43 -37.68
CA PRO A 587 19.84 22.29 -37.91
C PRO A 587 20.96 21.79 -36.99
N ALA A 588 22.10 21.37 -37.58
CA ALA A 588 23.32 21.20 -36.85
C ALA A 588 23.64 22.59 -36.30
N VAL A 589 23.07 22.95 -35.16
CA VAL A 589 23.57 24.07 -34.37
C VAL A 589 24.98 23.62 -34.02
N ALA A 590 25.94 24.19 -34.67
CA ALA A 590 27.33 24.01 -34.32
C ALA A 590 27.48 24.47 -32.86
N ILE A 591 27.43 23.51 -31.95
CA ILE A 591 27.52 23.76 -30.53
C ILE A 591 29.02 24.04 -30.29
N GLU A 592 29.39 25.31 -30.28
CA GLU A 592 30.72 25.74 -29.83
C GLU A 592 30.89 25.25 -28.39
N ALA A 593 32.01 24.57 -28.13
CA ALA A 593 32.36 24.16 -26.79
C ALA A 593 32.37 25.40 -25.89
N VAL A 594 31.59 25.42 -24.82
CA VAL A 594 31.66 26.46 -23.81
C VAL A 594 33.10 26.41 -23.27
N ALA A 595 33.87 27.46 -23.44
CA ALA A 595 35.22 27.60 -22.88
C ALA A 595 35.12 27.29 -21.37
N SER A 596 36.07 26.53 -20.83
CA SER A 596 36.05 26.08 -19.43
C SER A 596 35.94 27.30 -18.51
N GLY A 597 34.73 27.53 -17.99
CA GLY A 597 34.46 28.58 -17.02
C GLY A 597 35.10 28.25 -15.67
N LYS A 598 34.90 29.14 -14.70
CA LYS A 598 35.32 28.89 -13.32
C LYS A 598 34.65 27.61 -12.79
N GLU A 599 35.38 26.81 -12.01
CA GLU A 599 34.86 25.66 -11.30
C GLU A 599 33.72 26.08 -10.38
N LEU A 600 32.57 25.45 -10.51
CA LEU A 600 31.38 25.76 -9.77
C LEU A 600 31.01 24.67 -8.75
N LEU A 601 31.02 23.42 -9.17
CA LEU A 601 30.71 22.27 -8.30
C LEU A 601 31.86 21.26 -8.37
N ARG A 602 32.37 20.83 -7.21
CA ARG A 602 33.37 19.77 -7.11
C ARG A 602 32.99 18.74 -6.08
N LEU A 603 33.08 17.49 -6.46
CA LEU A 603 33.06 16.30 -5.59
C LEU A 603 34.50 15.77 -5.57
N THR A 604 35.01 15.44 -4.37
CA THR A 604 36.35 14.88 -4.19
C THR A 604 36.28 13.68 -3.28
N GLY A 605 36.58 12.48 -3.80
CA GLY A 605 36.64 11.25 -3.05
C GLY A 605 35.33 10.89 -2.33
N VAL A 606 34.15 11.25 -2.85
CA VAL A 606 32.87 11.12 -2.15
C VAL A 606 32.48 9.65 -2.01
N ARG A 607 32.29 9.23 -0.74
CA ARG A 607 31.73 7.92 -0.37
C ARG A 607 30.41 8.09 0.36
N GLY A 608 29.44 7.24 0.06
CA GLY A 608 28.12 7.30 0.70
C GLY A 608 27.17 6.24 0.23
N GLY A 609 26.04 6.10 0.96
CA GLY A 609 25.03 5.11 0.64
C GLY A 609 23.89 5.06 1.65
N TYR A 610 23.22 3.93 1.76
CA TYR A 610 22.01 3.73 2.59
C TYR A 610 22.15 2.51 3.50
N GLY A 611 21.75 2.64 4.77
CA GLY A 611 21.61 1.50 5.68
C GLY A 611 22.88 0.68 5.85
N GLY A 612 24.08 1.30 5.78
CA GLY A 612 25.38 0.62 5.88
C GLY A 612 25.94 0.10 4.55
N SER A 613 25.18 0.16 3.46
CA SER A 613 25.68 -0.20 2.13
C SER A 613 26.37 1.00 1.48
N VAL A 614 27.58 0.80 0.94
CA VAL A 614 28.31 1.80 0.16
C VAL A 614 27.82 1.72 -1.29
N VAL A 615 27.28 2.84 -1.82
CA VAL A 615 26.82 2.96 -3.21
C VAL A 615 27.75 3.83 -4.03
N LEU A 616 28.36 4.86 -3.41
CA LEU A 616 29.36 5.72 -4.00
C LEU A 616 30.70 5.41 -3.34
N ASP A 617 31.74 5.16 -4.13
CA ASP A 617 33.04 4.73 -3.63
C ASP A 617 34.17 5.55 -4.26
N GLY A 618 34.50 6.70 -3.66
CA GLY A 618 35.57 7.56 -4.09
C GLY A 618 35.25 8.37 -5.37
N LEU A 619 34.08 8.99 -5.42
CA LEU A 619 33.57 9.70 -6.59
C LEU A 619 34.20 11.09 -6.73
N ASP A 620 34.83 11.36 -7.89
CA ASP A 620 35.40 12.64 -8.30
C ASP A 620 34.64 13.19 -9.50
N ILE A 621 34.02 14.36 -9.38
CA ILE A 621 33.28 15.04 -10.45
C ILE A 621 33.52 16.55 -10.33
N VAL A 622 33.74 17.21 -11.46
CA VAL A 622 33.85 18.67 -11.56
C VAL A 622 32.87 19.21 -12.59
N VAL A 623 32.19 20.30 -12.24
CA VAL A 623 31.28 21.01 -13.15
C VAL A 623 31.64 22.50 -13.14
N HIS A 624 31.74 23.07 -14.30
CA HIS A 624 32.11 24.48 -14.51
C HIS A 624 30.86 25.35 -14.70
N GLU A 625 31.01 26.66 -14.56
CA GLU A 625 29.91 27.61 -14.78
C GLU A 625 29.39 27.52 -16.23
N GLY A 626 28.07 27.38 -16.39
CA GLY A 626 27.41 27.28 -17.69
C GLY A 626 27.59 25.92 -18.40
N GLU A 627 28.39 25.00 -17.85
CA GLU A 627 28.64 23.68 -18.43
C GLU A 627 27.45 22.73 -18.29
N ALA A 628 27.15 21.97 -19.33
CA ALA A 628 26.22 20.86 -19.30
C ALA A 628 26.99 19.53 -19.26
N VAL A 629 26.81 18.79 -18.16
CA VAL A 629 27.51 17.51 -17.92
C VAL A 629 26.53 16.37 -17.93
N ALA A 630 26.81 15.32 -18.72
CA ALA A 630 26.08 14.05 -18.67
C ALA A 630 26.66 13.14 -17.58
N LEU A 631 25.81 12.56 -16.77
CA LEU A 631 26.15 11.50 -15.80
C LEU A 631 25.48 10.21 -16.22
N LEU A 632 26.19 9.34 -16.86
CA LEU A 632 25.74 8.11 -17.50
C LEU A 632 26.10 6.87 -16.68
N GLY A 633 25.45 5.74 -16.96
CA GLY A 633 25.74 4.44 -16.36
C GLY A 633 24.49 3.57 -16.24
N ARG A 634 24.66 2.30 -15.96
CA ARG A 634 23.56 1.33 -15.79
C ARG A 634 22.70 1.64 -14.58
N ASN A 635 21.55 1.00 -14.49
CA ASN A 635 20.68 1.12 -13.31
C ASN A 635 21.37 0.58 -12.05
N GLY A 636 21.25 1.31 -10.94
CA GLY A 636 21.81 0.92 -9.64
C GLY A 636 23.29 1.28 -9.42
N VAL A 637 23.99 1.90 -10.40
CA VAL A 637 25.42 2.27 -10.24
C VAL A 637 25.67 3.51 -9.38
N GLY A 638 24.63 4.21 -8.91
CA GLY A 638 24.79 5.35 -8.01
C GLY A 638 24.48 6.73 -8.59
N LYS A 639 23.95 6.86 -9.83
CA LYS A 639 23.65 8.17 -10.45
C LYS A 639 22.72 9.06 -9.61
N THR A 640 21.52 8.59 -9.30
CA THR A 640 20.57 9.31 -8.42
C THR A 640 21.14 9.52 -7.02
N THR A 641 21.96 8.56 -6.53
CA THR A 641 22.65 8.69 -5.24
C THR A 641 23.67 9.83 -5.27
N THR A 642 24.35 10.04 -6.38
CA THR A 642 25.25 11.19 -6.58
C THR A 642 24.48 12.51 -6.47
N LEU A 643 23.36 12.67 -7.17
CA LEU A 643 22.52 13.86 -7.05
C LEU A 643 22.01 14.08 -5.62
N ARG A 644 21.63 13.00 -4.95
CA ARG A 644 21.22 13.05 -3.53
C ARG A 644 22.36 13.37 -2.57
N ALA A 645 23.60 12.96 -2.88
CA ALA A 645 24.78 13.34 -2.11
C ALA A 645 25.07 14.84 -2.26
N ILE A 646 24.97 15.39 -3.48
CA ILE A 646 25.11 16.83 -3.76
C ILE A 646 24.05 17.63 -3.00
N THR A 647 22.81 17.18 -3.00
CA THR A 647 21.68 17.86 -2.33
C THR A 647 21.59 17.62 -0.83
N GLY A 648 22.51 16.87 -0.23
CA GLY A 648 22.56 16.64 1.23
C GLY A 648 21.50 15.69 1.75
N THR A 649 20.89 14.86 0.90
CA THR A 649 19.82 13.91 1.28
C THR A 649 20.31 12.48 1.51
N VAL A 650 21.61 12.20 1.29
CA VAL A 650 22.28 10.93 1.56
C VAL A 650 23.38 11.14 2.59
N VAL A 651 23.54 10.16 3.47
CA VAL A 651 24.64 10.15 4.44
C VAL A 651 25.96 9.85 3.71
N LYS A 652 26.89 10.78 3.82
CA LYS A 652 28.25 10.65 3.28
C LYS A 652 29.17 10.11 4.36
N SER A 653 29.94 9.09 4.06
CA SER A 653 30.89 8.46 4.98
C SER A 653 32.29 9.03 4.85
N ALA A 654 32.66 9.59 3.66
CA ALA A 654 33.93 10.23 3.39
C ALA A 654 33.81 11.17 2.16
N GLY A 655 34.85 11.95 1.90
CA GLY A 655 34.97 12.88 0.78
C GLY A 655 34.42 14.26 1.08
N ARG A 656 34.53 15.14 0.10
CA ARG A 656 34.18 16.56 0.20
C ARG A 656 33.36 16.99 -1.02
N ILE A 657 32.35 17.84 -0.80
CA ILE A 657 31.58 18.50 -1.85
C ILE A 657 31.64 20.00 -1.66
N THR A 658 32.02 20.71 -2.71
CA THR A 658 32.11 22.19 -2.67
C THR A 658 31.30 22.81 -3.81
N ILE A 659 30.66 23.95 -3.55
CA ILE A 659 30.04 24.80 -4.55
C ILE A 659 30.66 26.21 -4.48
N ASP A 660 31.22 26.68 -5.61
CA ASP A 660 31.92 27.94 -5.69
C ASP A 660 32.99 28.07 -4.56
N GLY A 661 33.75 27.00 -4.31
CA GLY A 661 34.77 26.90 -3.25
C GLY A 661 34.20 26.72 -1.83
N LYS A 662 32.90 26.86 -1.62
CA LYS A 662 32.26 26.71 -0.32
C LYS A 662 31.90 25.23 -0.03
N ASP A 663 32.35 24.73 1.11
CA ASP A 663 32.08 23.35 1.53
C ASP A 663 30.61 23.18 1.92
N ILE A 664 29.92 22.21 1.26
CA ILE A 664 28.54 21.85 1.50
C ILE A 664 28.39 20.40 1.96
N THR A 665 29.47 19.74 2.33
CA THR A 665 29.49 18.29 2.64
C THR A 665 28.48 17.91 3.73
N THR A 666 28.31 18.73 4.75
CA THR A 666 27.40 18.52 5.87
C THR A 666 26.19 19.45 5.88
N ALA A 667 26.08 20.32 4.85
CA ALA A 667 25.01 21.31 4.77
C ALA A 667 23.64 20.64 4.58
N LYS A 668 22.60 21.26 5.10
CA LYS A 668 21.22 20.79 4.96
C LYS A 668 20.67 21.10 3.57
N PRO A 669 19.72 20.32 3.04
CA PRO A 669 19.20 20.51 1.67
C PRO A 669 18.70 21.93 1.38
N TYR A 670 18.07 22.60 2.33
CA TYR A 670 17.59 23.97 2.13
C TYR A 670 18.73 25.00 2.09
N GLU A 671 19.86 24.76 2.77
CA GLU A 671 21.07 25.60 2.72
C GLU A 671 21.75 25.45 1.37
N ILE A 672 21.88 24.22 0.88
CA ILE A 672 22.43 23.91 -0.44
C ILE A 672 21.61 24.57 -1.55
N ASN A 673 20.27 24.48 -1.44
CA ASN A 673 19.38 25.14 -2.40
C ASN A 673 19.55 26.67 -2.39
N ARG A 674 19.81 27.30 -1.22
CA ARG A 674 20.09 28.75 -1.12
C ARG A 674 21.39 29.15 -1.80
N LEU A 675 22.35 28.23 -1.95
CA LEU A 675 23.60 28.46 -2.66
C LEU A 675 23.45 28.32 -4.19
N GLY A 676 22.24 28.04 -4.68
CA GLY A 676 21.93 27.97 -6.10
C GLY A 676 21.94 26.55 -6.68
N VAL A 677 21.90 25.51 -5.88
CA VAL A 677 21.69 24.14 -6.37
C VAL A 677 20.20 23.82 -6.40
N SER A 678 19.67 23.53 -7.59
CA SER A 678 18.26 23.15 -7.79
C SER A 678 18.19 21.71 -8.33
N LEU A 679 17.20 20.92 -7.86
CA LEU A 679 17.01 19.53 -8.27
C LEU A 679 15.65 19.34 -8.93
N VAL A 680 15.66 18.73 -10.09
CA VAL A 680 14.49 18.12 -10.73
C VAL A 680 14.59 16.63 -10.49
N PRO A 681 13.87 16.07 -9.51
CA PRO A 681 13.99 14.65 -9.14
C PRO A 681 13.22 13.76 -10.11
N GLU A 682 13.63 12.50 -10.20
CA GLU A 682 12.82 11.42 -10.77
C GLU A 682 11.39 11.47 -10.19
N GLY A 683 10.38 11.24 -11.02
CA GLY A 683 8.97 11.34 -10.60
C GLY A 683 8.45 12.76 -10.39
N ARG A 684 9.23 13.80 -10.75
CA ARG A 684 8.83 15.22 -10.88
C ARG A 684 8.43 15.93 -9.60
N ARG A 685 7.85 15.25 -8.62
CA ARG A 685 7.42 15.70 -7.28
C ARG A 685 6.75 17.08 -7.28
N LEU A 686 5.75 17.26 -8.14
CA LEU A 686 4.91 18.43 -8.17
C LEU A 686 3.85 18.38 -7.06
N PHE A 687 3.29 19.52 -6.71
CA PHE A 687 2.13 19.61 -5.83
C PHE A 687 0.85 19.34 -6.66
N PRO A 688 0.24 18.16 -6.59
CA PRO A 688 -0.80 17.74 -7.53
C PRO A 688 -2.06 18.60 -7.45
N ASN A 689 -2.42 19.04 -6.26
CA ASN A 689 -3.63 19.85 -6.00
C ASN A 689 -3.47 21.33 -6.36
N LEU A 690 -2.24 21.81 -6.58
CA LEU A 690 -1.95 23.18 -6.99
C LEU A 690 -1.98 23.32 -8.51
N THR A 691 -2.37 24.48 -8.97
CA THR A 691 -2.31 24.87 -10.39
C THR A 691 -0.86 25.04 -10.87
N VAL A 692 -0.65 25.11 -12.19
CA VAL A 692 0.67 25.38 -12.79
C VAL A 692 1.27 26.64 -12.21
N VAL A 693 0.52 27.76 -12.20
CA VAL A 693 1.03 29.03 -11.68
C VAL A 693 1.33 28.98 -10.19
N GLU A 694 0.54 28.26 -9.39
CA GLU A 694 0.80 28.10 -7.95
C GLU A 694 2.04 27.24 -7.69
N ASN A 695 2.26 26.17 -8.45
CA ASN A 695 3.48 25.37 -8.39
C ASN A 695 4.73 26.20 -8.72
N LEU A 696 4.65 27.13 -9.65
CA LEU A 696 5.74 28.05 -9.96
C LEU A 696 5.96 29.09 -8.86
N ARG A 697 4.89 29.76 -8.42
CA ARG A 697 4.94 30.81 -7.41
C ARG A 697 5.51 30.37 -6.06
N ILE A 698 5.20 29.15 -5.63
CA ILE A 698 5.71 28.62 -4.35
C ILE A 698 7.24 28.46 -4.34
N ALA A 699 7.86 28.32 -5.52
CA ALA A 699 9.31 28.23 -5.68
C ALA A 699 9.98 29.59 -5.96
N THR A 700 9.21 30.64 -6.25
CA THR A 700 9.75 31.96 -6.65
C THR A 700 10.61 32.56 -5.55
N ARG A 701 11.82 32.96 -5.93
CA ARG A 701 12.76 33.70 -5.08
C ARG A 701 13.39 34.88 -5.85
N ALA A 702 13.82 35.90 -5.11
CA ALA A 702 14.55 37.02 -5.70
C ALA A 702 15.83 36.52 -6.42
N GLY A 703 16.03 36.96 -7.67
CA GLY A 703 17.12 36.51 -8.55
C GLY A 703 16.84 35.22 -9.33
N GLY A 704 15.70 34.55 -9.14
CA GLY A 704 15.24 33.45 -10.00
C GLY A 704 14.55 33.95 -11.27
N ALA A 705 14.29 33.06 -12.22
CA ALA A 705 13.59 33.40 -13.45
C ALA A 705 12.18 33.95 -13.18
N SER A 706 11.74 34.89 -13.98
CA SER A 706 10.38 35.41 -13.96
C SER A 706 9.38 34.40 -14.59
N LEU A 707 8.10 34.57 -14.30
CA LEU A 707 7.05 33.76 -14.94
C LEU A 707 7.07 33.91 -16.47
N ASP A 708 7.34 35.12 -16.97
CA ASP A 708 7.38 35.36 -18.42
C ASP A 708 8.58 34.68 -19.09
N GLU A 709 9.75 34.66 -18.44
CA GLU A 709 10.91 33.92 -18.93
C GLU A 709 10.65 32.41 -18.98
N VAL A 710 10.04 31.87 -17.92
CA VAL A 710 9.66 30.46 -17.85
C VAL A 710 8.62 30.09 -18.91
N TYR A 711 7.64 30.96 -19.13
CA TYR A 711 6.65 30.76 -20.20
C TYR A 711 7.25 30.99 -21.60
N GLY A 712 8.33 31.74 -21.73
CA GLY A 712 9.10 31.85 -22.96
C GLY A 712 9.85 30.54 -23.30
N LEU A 713 10.33 29.83 -22.27
CA LEU A 713 10.96 28.50 -22.43
C LEU A 713 9.91 27.40 -22.70
N PHE A 714 8.76 27.45 -22.01
CA PHE A 714 7.69 26.47 -22.09
C PHE A 714 6.34 27.15 -22.37
N PRO A 715 6.04 27.56 -23.62
CA PRO A 715 4.82 28.32 -23.97
C PRO A 715 3.52 27.58 -23.61
N LYS A 716 3.55 26.26 -23.65
CA LYS A 716 2.41 25.41 -23.30
C LYS A 716 1.96 25.57 -21.85
N LEU A 717 2.88 25.85 -20.91
CA LEU A 717 2.55 26.10 -19.52
C LEU A 717 1.72 27.37 -19.31
N ARG A 718 1.88 28.38 -20.20
CA ARG A 718 1.09 29.61 -20.16
C ARG A 718 -0.39 29.32 -20.44
N THR A 719 -0.69 28.45 -21.38
CA THR A 719 -2.09 28.07 -21.70
C THR A 719 -2.71 27.22 -20.59
N LEU A 720 -1.91 26.48 -19.84
CA LEU A 720 -2.30 25.57 -18.76
C LEU A 720 -2.17 26.18 -17.36
N GLN A 721 -1.91 27.48 -17.23
CA GLN A 721 -1.58 28.14 -15.94
C GLN A 721 -2.60 27.92 -14.83
N ARG A 722 -3.90 27.75 -15.17
CA ARG A 722 -5.01 27.50 -14.24
C ARG A 722 -5.31 26.00 -14.04
N SER A 723 -4.70 25.11 -14.80
CA SER A 723 -4.89 23.68 -14.68
C SER A 723 -4.12 23.13 -13.47
N LYS A 724 -4.71 22.20 -12.73
CA LYS A 724 -4.03 21.52 -11.64
C LYS A 724 -2.94 20.60 -12.16
N ALA A 725 -1.84 20.46 -11.41
CA ALA A 725 -0.70 19.63 -11.82
C ALA A 725 -1.07 18.15 -11.98
N GLU A 726 -2.06 17.65 -11.23
CA GLU A 726 -2.57 16.27 -11.38
C GLU A 726 -3.24 16.00 -12.74
N SER A 727 -3.82 17.03 -13.37
CA SER A 727 -4.50 16.90 -14.67
C SER A 727 -3.58 17.03 -15.89
N LEU A 728 -2.32 17.39 -15.67
CA LEU A 728 -1.33 17.55 -16.74
C LEU A 728 -0.86 16.18 -17.29
N SER A 729 -0.52 16.15 -18.57
CA SER A 729 0.18 15.01 -19.18
C SER A 729 1.58 14.81 -18.58
N GLY A 730 2.20 13.64 -18.82
CA GLY A 730 3.57 13.35 -18.36
C GLY A 730 4.59 14.41 -18.79
N GLY A 731 4.54 14.84 -20.06
CA GLY A 731 5.42 15.88 -20.60
C GLY A 731 5.18 17.25 -19.99
N GLU A 732 3.94 17.67 -19.86
CA GLU A 732 3.56 18.95 -19.24
C GLU A 732 4.00 19.01 -17.77
N ARG A 733 3.92 17.90 -17.04
CA ARG A 733 4.46 17.79 -15.69
C ARG A 733 5.98 17.92 -15.66
N GLN A 734 6.69 17.36 -16.65
CA GLN A 734 8.15 17.48 -16.74
C GLN A 734 8.57 18.92 -17.02
N MET A 735 7.92 19.58 -18.00
CA MET A 735 8.15 21.01 -18.27
C MET A 735 7.91 21.86 -17.02
N LEU A 736 6.82 21.59 -16.27
CA LEU A 736 6.52 22.31 -15.03
C LEU A 736 7.56 22.06 -13.94
N ALA A 737 8.11 20.85 -13.84
CA ALA A 737 9.14 20.53 -12.86
C ALA A 737 10.46 21.26 -13.15
N ILE A 738 10.88 21.32 -14.42
CA ILE A 738 12.06 22.08 -14.86
C ILE A 738 11.82 23.58 -14.67
N ALA A 739 10.65 24.07 -15.10
CA ALA A 739 10.22 25.44 -14.93
C ALA A 739 10.30 25.89 -13.46
N ARG A 740 9.78 25.06 -12.54
CA ARG A 740 9.83 25.31 -11.10
C ARG A 740 11.26 25.37 -10.56
N ALA A 741 12.16 24.56 -11.09
CA ALA A 741 13.57 24.58 -10.69
C ALA A 741 14.30 25.88 -11.10
N LEU A 742 13.80 26.57 -12.13
CA LEU A 742 14.33 27.87 -12.60
C LEU A 742 13.78 29.07 -11.79
N MET A 743 12.66 28.91 -11.08
CA MET A 743 12.06 29.98 -10.26
C MET A 743 12.93 30.38 -9.05
N VAL A 744 13.95 29.62 -8.73
CA VAL A 744 15.00 29.95 -7.76
C VAL A 744 16.23 30.47 -8.50
N PRO A 745 17.14 31.26 -7.87
CA PRO A 745 18.40 31.68 -8.49
C PRO A 745 19.35 30.47 -8.64
N ALA A 746 19.04 29.60 -9.60
CA ALA A 746 19.79 28.37 -9.83
C ALA A 746 21.11 28.66 -10.55
N ARG A 747 22.25 28.29 -9.95
CA ARG A 747 23.58 28.25 -10.57
C ARG A 747 23.87 26.89 -11.16
N VAL A 748 23.39 25.83 -10.50
CA VAL A 748 23.48 24.43 -10.97
C VAL A 748 22.07 23.80 -10.90
N ILE A 749 21.63 23.21 -12.00
CA ILE A 749 20.41 22.39 -12.05
C ILE A 749 20.81 20.93 -12.19
N LEU A 750 20.35 20.12 -11.27
CA LEU A 750 20.48 18.67 -11.26
C LEU A 750 19.21 18.06 -11.84
N LEU A 751 19.31 17.30 -12.91
CA LEU A 751 18.19 16.69 -13.64
C LEU A 751 18.31 15.16 -13.54
N ASP A 752 17.36 14.53 -12.86
CA ASP A 752 17.33 13.08 -12.66
C ASP A 752 16.35 12.45 -13.65
N GLU A 753 16.87 11.83 -14.70
CA GLU A 753 16.13 11.16 -15.78
C GLU A 753 15.03 12.05 -16.42
N PRO A 754 15.42 13.25 -16.92
CA PRO A 754 14.46 14.25 -17.39
C PRO A 754 13.64 13.81 -18.62
N PHE A 755 14.10 12.82 -19.37
CA PHE A 755 13.48 12.35 -20.61
C PHE A 755 12.69 11.06 -20.41
N GLU A 756 12.80 10.41 -19.24
CA GLU A 756 12.18 9.13 -18.98
C GLU A 756 10.64 9.20 -19.09
N GLY A 757 10.08 8.27 -19.85
CA GLY A 757 8.64 8.13 -20.03
C GLY A 757 7.97 9.27 -20.79
N LEU A 758 8.71 10.07 -21.55
CA LEU A 758 8.18 11.13 -22.40
C LEU A 758 7.99 10.65 -23.84
N ALA A 759 6.98 11.20 -24.52
CA ALA A 759 6.83 11.02 -25.97
C ALA A 759 7.95 11.77 -26.72
N PRO A 760 8.45 11.27 -27.86
CA PRO A 760 9.58 11.86 -28.58
C PRO A 760 9.45 13.35 -28.91
N ALA A 761 8.24 13.79 -29.27
CA ALA A 761 7.96 15.21 -29.50
C ALA A 761 8.20 16.08 -28.26
N ILE A 762 7.86 15.56 -27.09
CA ILE A 762 8.07 16.23 -25.80
C ILE A 762 9.54 16.20 -25.39
N VAL A 763 10.23 15.07 -25.65
CA VAL A 763 11.69 14.98 -25.45
C VAL A 763 12.38 16.10 -26.22
N LYS A 764 12.01 16.33 -27.48
CA LYS A 764 12.54 17.41 -28.29
C LYS A 764 12.27 18.80 -27.67
N GLU A 765 11.03 19.07 -27.23
CA GLU A 765 10.69 20.35 -26.57
C GLU A 765 11.54 20.59 -25.30
N VAL A 766 11.74 19.54 -24.50
CA VAL A 766 12.56 19.63 -23.28
C VAL A 766 14.04 19.80 -23.64
N MET A 767 14.54 19.06 -24.62
CA MET A 767 15.93 19.23 -25.12
C MET A 767 16.17 20.64 -25.62
N ASP A 768 15.29 21.19 -26.44
CA ASP A 768 15.39 22.56 -26.96
C ASP A 768 15.42 23.61 -25.83
N ALA A 769 14.61 23.39 -24.77
CA ALA A 769 14.64 24.26 -23.61
C ALA A 769 15.97 24.14 -22.83
N LEU A 770 16.50 22.93 -22.63
CA LEU A 770 17.79 22.73 -21.96
C LEU A 770 18.96 23.34 -22.77
N VAL A 771 18.94 23.20 -24.10
CA VAL A 771 19.93 23.85 -24.96
C VAL A 771 19.92 25.37 -24.82
N ARG A 772 18.74 26.01 -24.70
CA ARG A 772 18.61 27.44 -24.44
C ARG A 772 19.15 27.89 -23.07
N LEU A 773 19.18 27.00 -22.10
CA LEU A 773 19.72 27.25 -20.76
C LEU A 773 21.23 27.06 -20.67
N ARG A 774 21.81 26.34 -21.62
CA ARG A 774 23.25 26.10 -21.71
C ARG A 774 24.04 27.44 -21.81
N GLY A 775 25.18 27.50 -21.14
CA GLY A 775 25.97 28.73 -20.99
C GLY A 775 25.43 29.72 -19.96
N ARG A 776 24.15 29.60 -19.53
CA ARG A 776 23.54 30.47 -18.50
C ARG A 776 23.49 29.81 -17.11
N VAL A 777 23.25 28.52 -17.08
CA VAL A 777 23.14 27.74 -15.84
C VAL A 777 23.89 26.42 -16.06
N ALA A 778 24.71 26.03 -15.10
CA ALA A 778 25.37 24.73 -15.15
C ALA A 778 24.33 23.62 -14.95
N MET A 779 24.49 22.50 -15.65
CA MET A 779 23.54 21.38 -15.60
C MET A 779 24.27 20.05 -15.39
N VAL A 780 23.74 19.21 -14.53
CA VAL A 780 24.12 17.80 -14.41
C VAL A 780 22.90 16.97 -14.79
N ILE A 781 22.98 16.26 -15.90
CA ILE A 781 21.88 15.50 -16.48
C ILE A 781 22.20 14.01 -16.32
N VAL A 782 21.41 13.34 -15.47
CA VAL A 782 21.47 11.89 -15.28
C VAL A 782 20.56 11.23 -16.30
N GLU A 783 21.08 10.29 -17.07
CA GLU A 783 20.30 9.52 -18.04
C GLU A 783 20.86 8.11 -18.23
N HIS A 784 20.03 7.24 -18.80
CA HIS A 784 20.38 5.88 -19.22
C HIS A 784 20.78 5.81 -20.69
N HIS A 785 20.08 6.60 -21.51
CA HIS A 785 20.23 6.62 -22.96
C HIS A 785 21.24 7.69 -23.36
N ALA A 786 22.45 7.26 -23.64
CA ALA A 786 23.54 8.14 -24.04
C ALA A 786 23.18 8.97 -25.28
N GLU A 787 22.54 8.35 -26.27
CA GLU A 787 22.14 8.98 -27.55
C GLU A 787 21.25 10.21 -27.36
N THR A 788 20.47 10.25 -26.26
CA THR A 788 19.57 11.37 -25.98
C THR A 788 20.28 12.55 -25.33
N VAL A 789 21.29 12.31 -24.49
CA VAL A 789 21.87 13.36 -23.65
C VAL A 789 23.22 13.85 -24.19
N LEU A 790 24.03 13.00 -24.81
CA LEU A 790 25.36 13.38 -25.35
C LEU A 790 25.28 14.56 -26.33
N PRO A 791 24.32 14.64 -27.27
CA PRO A 791 24.21 15.77 -28.20
C PRO A 791 24.02 17.13 -27.56
N ILE A 792 23.48 17.19 -26.30
CA ILE A 792 23.17 18.45 -25.62
C ILE A 792 24.16 18.78 -24.49
N THR A 793 25.19 17.94 -24.26
CA THR A 793 26.15 18.10 -23.16
C THR A 793 27.55 18.37 -23.67
N ASP A 794 28.40 19.01 -22.82
CA ASP A 794 29.79 19.33 -23.12
C ASP A 794 30.72 18.18 -22.75
N ARG A 795 30.50 17.62 -21.54
CA ARG A 795 31.30 16.52 -20.99
C ARG A 795 30.39 15.42 -20.47
N ALA A 796 30.99 14.23 -20.40
CA ALA A 796 30.30 13.06 -19.85
C ALA A 796 31.15 12.37 -18.79
N TYR A 797 30.49 11.93 -17.73
CA TYR A 797 31.01 10.98 -16.75
C TYR A 797 30.22 9.69 -16.89
N VAL A 798 30.89 8.54 -16.92
CA VAL A 798 30.25 7.24 -16.88
C VAL A 798 30.55 6.57 -15.54
N LEU A 799 29.52 6.22 -14.79
CA LEU A 799 29.66 5.51 -13.53
C LEU A 799 29.56 3.99 -13.73
N VAL A 800 30.48 3.28 -13.09
CA VAL A 800 30.44 1.81 -12.97
C VAL A 800 30.73 1.46 -11.52
N ASN A 801 29.83 0.70 -10.89
CA ASN A 801 29.96 0.25 -9.49
C ASN A 801 30.29 1.38 -8.49
N GLY A 802 29.68 2.54 -8.65
CA GLY A 802 29.86 3.67 -7.73
C GLY A 802 31.14 4.49 -7.92
N GLN A 803 31.91 4.24 -8.98
CA GLN A 803 33.15 4.95 -9.34
C GLN A 803 33.05 5.55 -10.74
N VAL A 804 33.83 6.60 -11.02
CA VAL A 804 33.96 7.16 -12.37
C VAL A 804 34.84 6.24 -13.21
N ALA A 805 34.27 5.62 -14.24
CA ALA A 805 34.98 4.77 -15.17
C ALA A 805 35.41 5.52 -16.45
N TYR A 806 34.75 6.64 -16.76
CA TYR A 806 35.08 7.51 -17.87
C TYR A 806 34.81 8.96 -17.51
N GLU A 807 35.71 9.84 -17.90
CA GLU A 807 35.58 11.30 -17.90
C GLU A 807 36.13 11.83 -19.21
N GLY A 808 35.35 12.61 -19.94
CA GLY A 808 35.81 13.17 -21.21
C GLY A 808 34.76 14.00 -21.94
N SER A 809 35.07 14.42 -23.14
CA SER A 809 34.17 15.16 -24.01
C SER A 809 32.95 14.30 -24.35
N ALA A 810 31.72 14.86 -24.28
CA ALA A 810 30.50 14.16 -24.69
C ALA A 810 30.57 13.72 -26.16
N ARG A 811 31.12 14.56 -27.05
CA ARG A 811 31.31 14.22 -28.46
C ARG A 811 32.28 13.06 -28.68
N ALA A 812 33.38 12.97 -27.90
CA ALA A 812 34.30 11.86 -28.00
C ALA A 812 33.66 10.54 -27.61
N LEU A 813 32.82 10.54 -26.54
CA LEU A 813 32.05 9.36 -26.14
C LEU A 813 30.97 9.03 -27.18
N GLU A 814 30.31 10.02 -27.77
CA GLU A 814 29.28 9.83 -28.80
C GLU A 814 29.84 9.16 -30.07
N ALA A 815 31.07 9.51 -30.45
CA ALA A 815 31.76 8.97 -31.63
C ALA A 815 32.31 7.55 -31.44
N ASP A 816 32.47 7.07 -30.18
CA ASP A 816 33.07 5.77 -29.85
C ASP A 816 32.01 4.76 -29.41
N ALA A 817 31.40 4.10 -30.39
CA ALA A 817 30.36 3.08 -30.14
C ALA A 817 30.89 1.87 -29.35
N ILE A 818 32.19 1.50 -29.52
CA ILE A 818 32.82 0.39 -28.80
C ILE A 818 32.94 0.73 -27.31
N LEU A 819 33.39 1.94 -27.01
CA LEU A 819 33.51 2.42 -25.65
C LEU A 819 32.12 2.52 -24.95
N GLN A 820 31.11 3.01 -25.69
CA GLN A 820 29.71 3.02 -25.20
C GLN A 820 29.23 1.61 -24.90
N ALA A 821 29.41 0.66 -25.81
CA ALA A 821 29.01 -0.74 -25.60
C ALA A 821 29.69 -1.34 -24.36
N ARG A 822 30.99 -1.09 -24.18
CA ARG A 822 31.76 -1.59 -23.05
C ARG A 822 31.31 -0.99 -21.69
N LEU A 823 31.07 0.31 -21.64
CA LEU A 823 30.78 1.04 -20.40
C LEU A 823 29.27 1.02 -20.04
N LEU A 824 28.42 1.15 -21.03
CA LEU A 824 26.94 1.27 -20.85
C LEU A 824 26.20 -0.02 -21.20
N GLY A 825 26.83 -0.95 -21.93
CA GLY A 825 26.19 -2.20 -22.38
C GLY A 825 25.22 -2.01 -23.54
N VAL A 826 25.34 -0.93 -24.30
CA VAL A 826 24.55 -0.65 -25.49
C VAL A 826 25.18 -1.37 -26.67
N VAL A 827 24.46 -2.33 -27.25
CA VAL A 827 24.89 -2.99 -28.49
C VAL A 827 24.27 -2.21 -29.64
N HIS A 828 25.07 -1.52 -30.43
CA HIS A 828 24.58 -0.93 -31.68
C HIS A 828 24.33 -2.01 -32.71
N ALA A 829 23.23 -1.91 -33.49
CA ALA A 829 22.83 -2.89 -34.49
C ALA A 829 23.87 -3.17 -35.58
N GLU A 830 24.86 -2.29 -35.77
CA GLU A 830 25.95 -2.43 -36.73
C GLU A 830 27.05 -3.42 -36.27
N MET A 831 27.09 -3.89 -35.03
CA MET A 831 28.10 -4.83 -34.52
C MET A 831 27.66 -6.30 -34.57
N VAL A 832 26.49 -6.62 -35.10
CA VAL A 832 26.01 -8.02 -35.20
C VAL A 832 26.48 -8.69 -36.49
N ASP A 833 26.97 -7.93 -37.44
CA ASP A 833 27.46 -8.42 -38.75
C ASP A 833 29.01 -8.41 -38.94
N ALA A 834 29.78 -8.25 -37.86
CA ALA A 834 31.24 -8.30 -37.90
C ALA A 834 31.80 -9.51 -37.12
#